data_09220433f59135300e2d5e4a6f31947a
#
_entry.id   09220433f59135300e2d5e4a6f31947a
#
_cell.length_a   1.000
_cell.length_b   1.000
_cell.length_c   1.000
_cell.angle_alpha   90.00
_cell.angle_beta   90.00
_cell.angle_gamma   90.00
#
_symmetry.space_group_name_H-M   'P 1'
#
loop_
_entity.id
_entity.type
_entity.pdbx_description
1 polymer ?
#
loop_
_entity_poly.entity_id
_entity_poly.type
_entity_poly.pdbx_seq_one_letter_code
_entity_poly.pdbx_strand_id
1 'polypeptide(L)'
;MDVHEEILALRRRLERANFLYYVKDAPEISDFEYDALLRRLEELEAAHPEYASPDSPTQHVGGYALNTFAQVHHQVPLESLQDVFSFDELRAFGARMDTALTQAHDYSVEPKIDGLSMSLEYENGVFVRGATRGDGVTGEDVTENLRTLRNLPLTLENAPARLIVRGEVYMSHAVFAQLNAERELLEQPLLANPRNAAAGSVRQQDPKVAAARKLDIIIFNLQYDSDRTFATHTQTLDYLASLGFPVVPYRRCETLDACCARIDWIGDNRETFPFDIDGAVIKINDLAQRRYLGSTAKFPRWAVAYKYPPEKKESRVRDIVVQVGRTGVLTPKAVIDPVRLAGTTVTNATLHNQDFIDNLDLRIGDTVLVQKAGEIIPEILSVVREKRPEGTVPFHMPDTCPECGAPVVRDPDGAALRCTGAECPAQRLRNIAHFASREAMDIDGLGISLCQSLIDSGLVRSPAVLYSLEPQAVAALDHMGKKSAENLITAIEKSKDAGMARLLCAFGIRQVGQKAAKVLAMHFGTLDKLMAATEDELMAIPDVGPTTAAYLRAWFANPQSQHQIRLLRAAGVSFESKEQIVDHRFAGKTFVLTGALEHFSRDEAGAIIERFGGKTSSSVSKKTSYLLAGENTGSKYQKALTLGTPIITEAEFLDMIQE
;
A
#
# COMPACT_ATOMS: atom_id res chain seq x y z
N MET A 1 -30.05 9.93 24.03
CA MET A 1 -28.84 9.44 24.69
C MET A 1 -28.49 10.45 25.77
N ASP A 2 -28.20 10.03 26.98
CA ASP A 2 -27.73 10.94 28.01
C ASP A 2 -26.38 11.51 27.59
N VAL A 3 -26.09 12.77 27.95
CA VAL A 3 -24.84 13.46 27.57
C VAL A 3 -23.61 12.65 28.02
N HIS A 4 -23.68 12.04 29.18
CA HIS A 4 -22.60 11.16 29.69
C HIS A 4 -22.40 9.92 28.81
N GLU A 5 -23.49 9.30 28.36
CA GLU A 5 -23.44 8.16 27.44
C GLU A 5 -22.86 8.56 26.08
N GLU A 6 -23.19 9.77 25.58
CA GLU A 6 -22.64 10.31 24.32
C GLU A 6 -21.11 10.52 24.42
N ILE A 7 -20.63 11.13 25.51
CA ILE A 7 -19.20 11.32 25.79
C ILE A 7 -18.46 9.98 25.81
N LEU A 8 -18.97 8.98 26.52
CA LEU A 8 -18.35 7.66 26.60
C LEU A 8 -18.34 6.91 25.25
N ALA A 9 -19.40 7.09 24.45
CA ALA A 9 -19.47 6.51 23.12
C ALA A 9 -18.47 7.15 22.16
N LEU A 10 -18.32 8.48 22.18
CA LEU A 10 -17.34 9.22 21.40
C LEU A 10 -15.92 8.86 21.77
N ARG A 11 -15.58 8.78 23.07
CA ARG A 11 -14.25 8.36 23.51
C ARG A 11 -13.89 6.98 22.96
N ARG A 12 -14.75 5.98 23.14
CA ARG A 12 -14.52 4.62 22.60
C ARG A 12 -14.36 4.60 21.09
N ARG A 13 -15.15 5.40 20.36
CA ARG A 13 -15.06 5.47 18.89
C ARG A 13 -13.75 6.11 18.45
N LEU A 14 -13.32 7.18 19.11
CA LEU A 14 -12.05 7.86 18.83
C LEU A 14 -10.84 7.00 19.22
N GLU A 15 -10.87 6.31 20.36
CA GLU A 15 -9.81 5.36 20.77
C GLU A 15 -9.66 4.23 19.76
N ARG A 16 -10.79 3.65 19.30
CA ARG A 16 -10.78 2.63 18.25
C ARG A 16 -10.20 3.19 16.93
N ALA A 17 -10.62 4.39 16.53
CA ALA A 17 -10.12 5.03 15.32
C ALA A 17 -8.61 5.31 15.43
N ASN A 18 -8.13 5.80 16.58
CA ASN A 18 -6.70 5.98 16.86
C ASN A 18 -5.93 4.65 16.75
N PHE A 19 -6.44 3.58 17.35
CA PHE A 19 -5.80 2.28 17.29
C PHE A 19 -5.71 1.76 15.84
N LEU A 20 -6.79 1.86 15.08
CA LEU A 20 -6.83 1.41 13.69
C LEU A 20 -5.92 2.26 12.80
N TYR A 21 -5.91 3.57 13.01
CA TYR A 21 -5.13 4.52 12.24
C TYR A 21 -3.63 4.41 12.55
N TYR A 22 -3.24 4.56 13.83
CA TYR A 22 -1.82 4.63 14.23
C TYR A 22 -1.13 3.27 14.43
N VAL A 23 -1.89 2.20 14.69
CA VAL A 23 -1.33 0.88 15.03
C VAL A 23 -1.54 -0.14 13.91
N LYS A 24 -2.70 -0.11 13.24
CA LYS A 24 -3.07 -1.11 12.23
C LYS A 24 -2.88 -0.62 10.79
N ASP A 25 -2.66 0.68 10.56
CA ASP A 25 -2.66 1.31 9.22
C ASP A 25 -3.92 0.95 8.40
N ALA A 26 -5.06 0.81 9.08
CA ALA A 26 -6.34 0.39 8.50
C ALA A 26 -7.48 1.27 9.03
N PRO A 27 -7.52 2.58 8.69
CA PRO A 27 -8.56 3.49 9.18
C PRO A 27 -9.94 3.07 8.69
N GLU A 28 -10.92 3.02 9.62
CA GLU A 28 -12.34 2.77 9.32
C GLU A 28 -13.13 4.06 9.04
N ILE A 29 -12.59 5.22 9.42
CA ILE A 29 -13.19 6.54 9.21
C ILE A 29 -12.16 7.48 8.57
N SER A 30 -12.64 8.49 7.85
CA SER A 30 -11.79 9.53 7.27
C SER A 30 -11.21 10.46 8.35
N ASP A 31 -10.11 11.14 8.04
CA ASP A 31 -9.50 12.14 8.93
C ASP A 31 -10.52 13.24 9.28
N PHE A 32 -11.35 13.64 8.31
CA PHE A 32 -12.41 14.62 8.53
C PHE A 32 -13.48 14.13 9.52
N GLU A 33 -13.92 12.87 9.40
CA GLU A 33 -14.87 12.28 10.36
C GLU A 33 -14.24 12.15 11.75
N TYR A 34 -12.95 11.79 11.82
CA TYR A 34 -12.22 11.74 13.07
C TYR A 34 -12.18 13.11 13.74
N ASP A 35 -11.80 14.16 12.99
CA ASP A 35 -11.71 15.52 13.48
C ASP A 35 -13.08 16.06 13.93
N ALA A 36 -14.15 15.75 13.20
CA ALA A 36 -15.53 16.11 13.58
C ALA A 36 -15.98 15.45 14.89
N LEU A 37 -15.65 14.16 15.08
CA LEU A 37 -15.95 13.43 16.32
C LEU A 37 -15.13 13.96 17.50
N LEU A 38 -13.85 14.27 17.29
CA LEU A 38 -12.97 14.83 18.30
C LEU A 38 -13.48 16.21 18.76
N ARG A 39 -13.83 17.06 17.80
CA ARG A 39 -14.42 18.38 18.09
C ARG A 39 -15.71 18.26 18.89
N ARG A 40 -16.61 17.35 18.48
CA ARG A 40 -17.86 17.10 19.23
C ARG A 40 -17.60 16.68 20.66
N LEU A 41 -16.60 15.85 20.89
CA LEU A 41 -16.16 15.45 22.23
C LEU A 41 -15.61 16.63 23.04
N GLU A 42 -14.78 17.48 22.42
CA GLU A 42 -14.24 18.71 23.03
C GLU A 42 -15.35 19.68 23.47
N GLU A 43 -16.36 19.89 22.62
CA GLU A 43 -17.53 20.73 22.94
C GLU A 43 -18.33 20.19 24.12
N LEU A 44 -18.55 18.88 24.16
CA LEU A 44 -19.29 18.23 25.26
C LEU A 44 -18.50 18.25 26.57
N GLU A 45 -17.21 17.98 26.55
CA GLU A 45 -16.37 18.03 27.74
C GLU A 45 -16.19 19.47 28.27
N ALA A 46 -16.16 20.47 27.39
CA ALA A 46 -16.16 21.89 27.77
C ALA A 46 -17.49 22.33 28.40
N ALA A 47 -18.62 21.83 27.89
CA ALA A 47 -19.96 22.13 28.41
C ALA A 47 -20.26 21.38 29.72
N HIS A 48 -19.61 20.23 29.95
CA HIS A 48 -19.81 19.34 31.08
C HIS A 48 -18.48 18.95 31.75
N PRO A 49 -17.80 19.89 32.43
CA PRO A 49 -16.50 19.65 33.05
C PRO A 49 -16.49 18.51 34.09
N GLU A 50 -17.66 18.18 34.64
CA GLU A 50 -17.84 17.07 35.57
C GLU A 50 -17.57 15.69 34.93
N TYR A 51 -17.61 15.59 33.60
CA TYR A 51 -17.32 14.37 32.83
C TYR A 51 -15.94 14.41 32.16
N ALA A 52 -15.16 15.49 32.31
CA ALA A 52 -13.80 15.56 31.78
C ALA A 52 -12.92 14.49 32.45
N SER A 53 -12.05 13.86 31.65
CA SER A 53 -11.12 12.83 32.14
C SER A 53 -9.72 13.11 31.63
N PRO A 54 -8.67 12.93 32.44
CA PRO A 54 -7.29 13.00 31.97
C PRO A 54 -6.98 12.01 30.86
N ASP A 55 -7.69 10.87 30.81
CA ASP A 55 -7.50 9.82 29.81
C ASP A 55 -8.33 10.06 28.53
N SER A 56 -9.02 11.20 28.41
CA SER A 56 -9.80 11.50 27.19
C SER A 56 -8.90 11.67 25.95
N PRO A 57 -9.32 11.19 24.76
CA PRO A 57 -8.64 11.50 23.50
C PRO A 57 -8.45 13.00 23.22
N THR A 58 -9.22 13.87 23.87
CA THR A 58 -9.05 15.32 23.82
C THR A 58 -7.81 15.82 24.56
N GLN A 59 -7.27 15.04 25.50
CA GLN A 59 -6.13 15.40 26.34
C GLN A 59 -4.81 14.77 25.89
N HIS A 60 -4.86 13.78 24.97
CA HIS A 60 -3.68 13.05 24.51
C HIS A 60 -3.46 13.18 23.01
N VAL A 61 -2.20 13.17 22.57
CA VAL A 61 -1.82 13.03 21.17
C VAL A 61 -2.07 11.58 20.75
N GLY A 62 -2.80 11.33 19.67
CA GLY A 62 -3.01 9.99 19.15
C GLY A 62 -1.69 9.37 18.69
N GLY A 63 -1.48 8.09 19.01
CA GLY A 63 -0.32 7.28 18.63
C GLY A 63 0.23 6.49 19.82
N TYR A 64 0.64 5.25 19.56
CA TYR A 64 1.31 4.36 20.52
C TYR A 64 2.59 3.83 19.88
N ALA A 65 3.69 3.81 20.63
CA ALA A 65 4.92 3.13 20.21
C ALA A 65 4.71 1.60 20.33
N LEU A 66 4.94 0.88 19.24
CA LEU A 66 4.85 -0.58 19.22
C LEU A 66 6.17 -1.16 19.77
N ASN A 67 6.09 -2.29 20.50
CA ASN A 67 7.28 -2.98 21.05
C ASN A 67 8.18 -3.65 19.98
N THR A 68 7.93 -3.40 18.70
CA THR A 68 8.67 -3.98 17.57
C THR A 68 9.96 -3.20 17.26
N PHE A 69 9.99 -1.90 17.58
CA PHE A 69 11.15 -1.02 17.46
C PHE A 69 11.60 -0.54 18.84
N ALA A 70 12.87 -0.17 18.96
CA ALA A 70 13.36 0.48 20.17
C ALA A 70 12.63 1.79 20.42
N GLN A 71 12.30 2.08 21.67
CA GLN A 71 11.65 3.33 22.03
C GLN A 71 12.67 4.47 22.15
N VAL A 72 12.32 5.63 21.65
CA VAL A 72 13.11 6.87 21.73
C VAL A 72 12.31 7.93 22.49
N HIS A 73 12.88 8.40 23.57
CA HIS A 73 12.32 9.53 24.32
C HIS A 73 12.74 10.83 23.65
N HIS A 74 11.78 11.65 23.20
CA HIS A 74 12.06 12.91 22.52
C HIS A 74 12.61 13.94 23.51
N GLN A 75 13.73 14.57 23.16
CA GLN A 75 14.31 15.64 23.97
C GLN A 75 13.44 16.91 23.94
N VAL A 76 12.81 17.17 22.80
CA VAL A 76 11.84 18.24 22.62
C VAL A 76 10.52 17.59 22.23
N PRO A 77 9.43 17.82 22.97
CA PRO A 77 8.13 17.22 22.67
C PRO A 77 7.65 17.53 21.24
N LEU A 78 7.05 16.56 20.60
CA LEU A 78 6.51 16.68 19.24
C LEU A 78 4.99 16.92 19.30
N GLU A 79 4.64 18.17 19.61
CA GLU A 79 3.24 18.59 19.79
C GLU A 79 2.42 18.45 18.50
N SER A 80 1.12 18.21 18.65
CA SER A 80 0.13 18.33 17.58
C SER A 80 -0.27 19.79 17.35
N LEU A 81 -1.11 20.08 16.38
CA LEU A 81 -1.66 21.40 16.13
C LEU A 81 -3.16 21.41 16.43
N GLN A 82 -3.68 22.56 16.84
CA GLN A 82 -5.12 22.77 16.92
C GLN A 82 -5.66 22.99 15.51
N ASP A 83 -6.70 22.27 15.13
CA ASP A 83 -7.35 22.43 13.84
C ASP A 83 -8.36 23.58 13.87
N VAL A 84 -8.47 24.29 12.74
CA VAL A 84 -9.48 25.30 12.44
C VAL A 84 -10.03 25.04 11.03
N PHE A 85 -11.36 25.20 10.84
CA PHE A 85 -12.07 24.80 9.61
C PHE A 85 -12.70 25.97 8.85
N SER A 86 -12.51 27.19 9.35
CA SER A 86 -13.04 28.39 8.72
C SER A 86 -12.14 29.60 8.94
N PHE A 87 -12.26 30.60 8.09
CA PHE A 87 -11.56 31.85 8.29
C PHE A 87 -12.02 32.62 9.52
N ASP A 88 -13.26 32.40 9.98
CA ASP A 88 -13.74 33.00 11.22
C ASP A 88 -13.03 32.40 12.44
N GLU A 89 -12.81 31.07 12.45
CA GLU A 89 -12.00 30.43 13.49
C GLU A 89 -10.54 30.87 13.44
N LEU A 90 -9.97 31.07 12.24
CA LEU A 90 -8.64 31.62 12.06
C LEU A 90 -8.55 33.08 12.57
N ARG A 91 -9.57 33.91 12.32
CA ARG A 91 -9.65 35.27 12.87
C ARG A 91 -9.79 35.26 14.39
N ALA A 92 -10.53 34.30 14.95
CA ALA A 92 -10.58 34.11 16.40
C ALA A 92 -9.23 33.71 16.99
N PHE A 93 -8.44 32.89 16.28
CA PHE A 93 -7.04 32.63 16.67
C PHE A 93 -6.21 33.92 16.66
N GLY A 94 -6.30 34.75 15.61
CA GLY A 94 -5.59 36.02 15.53
C GLY A 94 -5.97 36.98 16.65
N ALA A 95 -7.25 37.13 16.95
CA ALA A 95 -7.72 37.96 18.06
C ALA A 95 -7.15 37.52 19.42
N ARG A 96 -6.98 36.20 19.62
CA ARG A 96 -6.27 35.68 20.82
C ARG A 96 -4.79 36.10 20.83
N MET A 97 -4.14 36.09 19.66
CA MET A 97 -2.75 36.54 19.53
C MET A 97 -2.61 38.06 19.80
N ASP A 98 -3.51 38.86 19.22
CA ASP A 98 -3.57 40.31 19.46
C ASP A 98 -3.79 40.66 20.95
N THR A 99 -4.59 39.85 21.66
CA THR A 99 -4.85 40.04 23.09
C THR A 99 -3.64 39.61 23.95
N ALA A 100 -2.96 38.53 23.57
CA ALA A 100 -1.87 37.96 24.35
C ALA A 100 -0.53 38.67 24.11
N LEU A 101 -0.31 39.18 22.90
CA LEU A 101 0.93 39.84 22.50
C LEU A 101 0.75 41.35 22.51
N THR A 102 1.61 42.05 23.24
CA THR A 102 1.62 43.55 23.31
C THR A 102 2.41 44.20 22.17
N GLN A 103 3.18 43.41 21.43
CA GLN A 103 4.02 43.86 20.32
C GLN A 103 3.44 43.36 18.99
N ALA A 104 3.76 44.10 17.92
CA ALA A 104 3.42 43.66 16.57
C ALA A 104 4.01 42.27 16.29
N HIS A 105 3.23 41.45 15.60
CA HIS A 105 3.59 40.09 15.24
C HIS A 105 3.22 39.81 13.78
N ASP A 106 3.89 38.85 13.21
CA ASP A 106 3.67 38.34 11.87
C ASP A 106 3.62 36.80 11.87
N TYR A 107 3.25 36.22 10.75
CA TYR A 107 2.98 34.81 10.60
C TYR A 107 3.85 34.17 9.53
N SER A 108 4.19 32.89 9.70
CA SER A 108 4.59 31.97 8.63
C SER A 108 3.40 31.13 8.24
N VAL A 109 3.10 31.05 6.93
CA VAL A 109 2.07 30.19 6.36
C VAL A 109 2.69 29.15 5.46
N GLU A 110 2.47 27.88 5.78
CA GLU A 110 3.08 26.71 5.16
C GLU A 110 2.00 25.72 4.70
N PRO A 111 2.18 24.97 3.58
CA PRO A 111 1.30 23.85 3.28
C PRO A 111 1.40 22.77 4.37
N LYS A 112 0.27 22.24 4.79
CA LYS A 112 0.20 21.11 5.72
C LYS A 112 0.33 19.81 4.93
N ILE A 113 1.53 19.24 4.97
CA ILE A 113 1.85 18.02 4.25
C ILE A 113 1.16 16.84 4.91
N ASP A 114 0.54 15.99 4.12
CA ASP A 114 -0.11 14.78 4.60
C ASP A 114 0.85 13.59 4.53
N GLY A 115 1.54 13.32 5.63
CA GLY A 115 2.57 12.32 5.75
C GLY A 115 2.72 11.76 7.16
N LEU A 116 3.94 11.41 7.53
CA LEU A 116 4.30 10.92 8.86
C LEU A 116 5.40 11.78 9.49
N SER A 117 5.10 12.38 10.65
CA SER A 117 6.02 13.30 11.33
C SER A 117 7.17 12.56 12.00
N MET A 118 8.40 13.02 11.73
CA MET A 118 9.65 12.45 12.22
C MET A 118 10.51 13.49 12.93
N SER A 119 11.19 13.07 14.00
CA SER A 119 12.32 13.77 14.59
C SER A 119 13.62 13.20 14.03
N LEU A 120 14.53 14.07 13.61
CA LEU A 120 15.84 13.70 13.06
C LEU A 120 16.92 14.37 13.90
N GLU A 121 17.89 13.60 14.34
CA GLU A 121 19.01 14.07 15.17
C GLU A 121 20.33 13.88 14.43
N TYR A 122 21.13 14.95 14.47
CA TYR A 122 22.47 15.00 13.90
C TYR A 122 23.47 15.37 15.00
N GLU A 123 24.62 14.69 15.00
CA GLU A 123 25.76 14.99 15.85
C GLU A 123 26.98 15.28 14.96
N ASN A 124 27.61 16.44 15.17
CA ASN A 124 28.75 16.88 14.37
C ASN A 124 28.52 16.75 12.85
N GLY A 125 27.30 17.08 12.41
CA GLY A 125 26.90 17.01 11.01
C GLY A 125 26.55 15.62 10.49
N VAL A 126 26.61 14.55 11.30
CA VAL A 126 26.25 13.19 10.89
C VAL A 126 24.86 12.84 11.40
N PHE A 127 24.01 12.27 10.56
CA PHE A 127 22.70 11.75 10.96
C PHE A 127 22.88 10.52 11.85
N VAL A 128 22.47 10.64 13.11
CA VAL A 128 22.65 9.59 14.12
C VAL A 128 21.37 8.89 14.52
N ARG A 129 20.23 9.59 14.51
CA ARG A 129 18.96 9.01 14.94
C ARG A 129 17.76 9.65 14.27
N GLY A 130 16.77 8.81 13.94
CA GLY A 130 15.46 9.23 13.48
C GLY A 130 14.35 8.46 14.17
N ALA A 131 13.34 9.17 14.65
CA ALA A 131 12.24 8.58 15.41
C ALA A 131 10.89 9.10 14.95
N THR A 132 9.86 8.22 15.02
CA THR A 132 8.46 8.58 14.80
C THR A 132 7.99 9.52 15.91
N ARG A 133 6.91 10.28 15.65
CA ARG A 133 6.32 11.15 16.68
C ARG A 133 5.84 10.36 17.91
N GLY A 134 5.25 9.17 17.70
CA GLY A 134 4.60 8.42 18.76
C GLY A 134 3.49 9.24 19.43
N ASP A 135 3.48 9.23 20.75
CA ASP A 135 2.58 10.05 21.60
C ASP A 135 3.05 11.52 21.78
N GLY A 136 4.12 11.89 21.10
CA GLY A 136 4.76 13.22 21.23
C GLY A 136 5.88 13.28 22.25
N VAL A 137 5.98 12.33 23.16
CA VAL A 137 7.03 12.20 24.19
C VAL A 137 7.93 11.02 23.89
N THR A 138 7.34 9.90 23.47
CA THR A 138 8.05 8.66 23.12
C THR A 138 7.65 8.21 21.73
N GLY A 139 8.64 7.98 20.87
CA GLY A 139 8.47 7.47 19.52
C GLY A 139 9.21 6.15 19.31
N GLU A 140 9.20 5.65 18.07
CA GLU A 140 9.89 4.44 17.63
C GLU A 140 11.16 4.82 16.90
N ASP A 141 12.27 4.13 17.19
CA ASP A 141 13.52 4.27 16.45
C ASP A 141 13.39 3.63 15.06
N VAL A 142 13.36 4.47 14.04
CA VAL A 142 13.27 4.07 12.62
C VAL A 142 14.50 4.57 11.83
N THR A 143 15.61 4.76 12.51
CA THR A 143 16.84 5.35 11.96
C THR A 143 17.28 4.68 10.66
N GLU A 144 17.35 3.34 10.63
CA GLU A 144 17.82 2.60 9.45
C GLU A 144 16.86 2.74 8.25
N ASN A 145 15.56 2.85 8.51
CA ASN A 145 14.58 3.09 7.45
C ASN A 145 14.68 4.53 6.92
N LEU A 146 14.91 5.51 7.80
CA LEU A 146 15.08 6.91 7.38
C LEU A 146 16.39 7.14 6.61
N ARG A 147 17.43 6.34 6.83
CA ARG A 147 18.66 6.37 6.00
C ARG A 147 18.41 6.03 4.53
N THR A 148 17.29 5.39 4.22
CA THR A 148 16.91 5.01 2.86
C THR A 148 16.15 6.11 2.11
N LEU A 149 15.80 7.22 2.77
CA LEU A 149 15.11 8.34 2.13
C LEU A 149 15.99 8.99 1.07
N ARG A 150 15.40 9.28 -0.09
CA ARG A 150 16.17 9.74 -1.27
C ARG A 150 16.77 11.14 -1.10
N ASN A 151 16.08 12.00 -0.37
CA ASN A 151 16.41 13.43 -0.23
C ASN A 151 16.86 13.83 1.17
N LEU A 152 17.09 12.87 2.08
CA LEU A 152 17.61 13.14 3.41
C LEU A 152 19.15 13.21 3.36
N PRO A 153 19.76 14.37 3.68
CA PRO A 153 21.21 14.44 3.80
C PRO A 153 21.68 13.66 5.04
N LEU A 154 22.53 12.64 4.82
CA LEU A 154 23.10 11.86 5.93
C LEU A 154 24.30 12.54 6.59
N THR A 155 24.89 13.51 5.88
CA THR A 155 25.97 14.36 6.38
C THR A 155 25.70 15.82 6.01
N LEU A 156 25.99 16.73 6.92
CA LEU A 156 25.80 18.18 6.76
C LEU A 156 27.16 18.87 6.87
N GLU A 157 27.42 19.82 5.99
CA GLU A 157 28.57 20.71 6.10
C GLU A 157 28.24 21.92 7.01
N ASN A 158 29.21 22.38 7.79
CA ASN A 158 29.05 23.50 8.70
C ASN A 158 27.88 23.39 9.70
N ALA A 159 27.54 22.19 10.07
CA ALA A 159 26.50 21.88 11.05
C ALA A 159 26.98 22.18 12.48
N PRO A 160 26.04 22.46 13.42
CA PRO A 160 26.36 22.60 14.84
C PRO A 160 26.77 21.24 15.43
N ALA A 161 27.35 21.25 16.65
CA ALA A 161 27.73 20.03 17.34
C ALA A 161 26.51 19.09 17.53
N ARG A 162 25.33 19.67 17.77
CA ARG A 162 24.07 18.90 17.82
C ARG A 162 22.92 19.69 17.19
N LEU A 163 22.19 19.00 16.32
CA LEU A 163 21.02 19.54 15.61
C LEU A 163 19.86 18.56 15.71
N ILE A 164 18.67 19.04 16.08
CA ILE A 164 17.42 18.26 16.00
C ILE A 164 16.44 19.02 15.12
N VAL A 165 15.94 18.36 14.09
CA VAL A 165 14.95 18.91 13.17
C VAL A 165 13.72 18.03 13.12
N ARG A 166 12.59 18.62 12.74
CA ARG A 166 11.33 17.90 12.54
C ARG A 166 10.90 18.03 11.09
N GLY A 167 10.53 16.88 10.49
CA GLY A 167 10.07 16.82 9.12
C GLY A 167 8.87 15.90 8.96
N GLU A 168 8.30 15.92 7.77
CA GLU A 168 7.22 15.05 7.36
C GLU A 168 7.73 14.12 6.26
N VAL A 169 7.69 12.80 6.50
CA VAL A 169 7.98 11.78 5.50
C VAL A 169 6.73 11.52 4.68
N TYR A 170 6.87 11.52 3.38
CA TYR A 170 5.76 11.35 2.45
C TYR A 170 6.11 10.44 1.28
N MET A 171 5.09 9.93 0.62
CA MET A 171 5.19 9.26 -0.67
C MET A 171 4.68 10.21 -1.75
N SER A 172 5.48 10.47 -2.79
CA SER A 172 5.03 11.32 -3.89
C SER A 172 3.95 10.63 -4.72
N HIS A 173 3.07 11.44 -5.35
CA HIS A 173 2.00 10.95 -6.23
C HIS A 173 2.53 10.01 -7.33
N ALA A 174 3.66 10.35 -7.93
CA ALA A 174 4.29 9.54 -8.98
C ALA A 174 4.74 8.16 -8.46
N VAL A 175 5.35 8.11 -7.27
CA VAL A 175 5.79 6.86 -6.63
C VAL A 175 4.58 6.03 -6.20
N PHE A 176 3.56 6.65 -5.63
CA PHE A 176 2.32 5.97 -5.22
C PHE A 176 1.62 5.31 -6.42
N ALA A 177 1.48 6.05 -7.54
CA ALA A 177 0.89 5.52 -8.76
C ALA A 177 1.71 4.37 -9.33
N GLN A 178 3.05 4.48 -9.35
CA GLN A 178 3.94 3.42 -9.81
C GLN A 178 3.79 2.15 -8.97
N LEU A 179 3.85 2.29 -7.63
CA LEU A 179 3.75 1.14 -6.72
C LEU A 179 2.38 0.46 -6.81
N ASN A 180 1.29 1.21 -6.93
CA ASN A 180 -0.03 0.63 -7.12
C ASN A 180 -0.18 -0.08 -8.47
N ALA A 181 0.41 0.45 -9.53
CA ALA A 181 0.45 -0.24 -10.81
C ALA A 181 1.21 -1.58 -10.75
N GLU A 182 2.34 -1.62 -10.03
CA GLU A 182 3.11 -2.84 -9.79
C GLU A 182 2.33 -3.85 -8.93
N ARG A 183 1.69 -3.39 -7.84
CA ARG A 183 0.87 -4.24 -6.96
C ARG A 183 -0.35 -4.81 -7.67
N GLU A 184 -1.01 -4.00 -8.50
CA GLU A 184 -2.13 -4.46 -9.35
C GLU A 184 -1.70 -5.59 -10.28
N LEU A 185 -0.54 -5.46 -10.94
CA LEU A 185 0.01 -6.52 -11.79
C LEU A 185 0.29 -7.82 -11.06
N LEU A 186 0.69 -7.72 -9.77
CA LEU A 186 1.01 -8.86 -8.91
C LEU A 186 -0.21 -9.37 -8.11
N GLU A 187 -1.41 -8.86 -8.36
CA GLU A 187 -2.64 -9.15 -7.60
C GLU A 187 -2.49 -8.93 -6.08
N GLN A 188 -1.65 -8.00 -5.68
CA GLN A 188 -1.49 -7.61 -4.29
C GLN A 188 -2.52 -6.53 -3.91
N PRO A 189 -2.93 -6.45 -2.64
CA PRO A 189 -3.79 -5.36 -2.17
C PRO A 189 -3.18 -4.00 -2.51
N LEU A 190 -3.97 -3.09 -3.09
CA LEU A 190 -3.49 -1.75 -3.41
C LEU A 190 -3.24 -0.95 -2.13
N LEU A 191 -2.30 -0.02 -2.20
CA LEU A 191 -2.09 0.97 -1.15
C LEU A 191 -3.28 1.94 -1.15
N ALA A 192 -3.81 2.26 0.04
CA ALA A 192 -5.05 3.03 0.17
C ALA A 192 -4.86 4.52 -0.17
N ASN A 193 -3.81 5.14 0.37
CA ASN A 193 -3.43 6.52 0.09
C ASN A 193 -1.92 6.71 0.31
N PRO A 194 -1.31 7.81 -0.20
CA PRO A 194 0.12 8.08 -0.05
C PRO A 194 0.60 8.17 1.39
N ARG A 195 -0.20 8.74 2.30
CA ARG A 195 0.14 8.89 3.72
C ARG A 195 0.27 7.54 4.43
N ASN A 196 -0.76 6.68 4.34
CA ASN A 196 -0.71 5.35 4.96
C ASN A 196 0.37 4.48 4.32
N ALA A 197 0.58 4.62 3.01
CA ALA A 197 1.68 3.96 2.31
C ALA A 197 3.06 4.39 2.84
N ALA A 198 3.25 5.67 3.13
CA ALA A 198 4.47 6.19 3.74
C ALA A 198 4.64 5.67 5.18
N ALA A 199 3.58 5.75 6.00
CA ALA A 199 3.58 5.31 7.40
C ALA A 199 3.91 3.81 7.53
N GLY A 200 3.24 2.95 6.77
CA GLY A 200 3.50 1.51 6.75
C GLY A 200 4.88 1.17 6.19
N SER A 201 5.43 2.00 5.29
CA SER A 201 6.76 1.78 4.71
C SER A 201 7.90 2.15 5.67
N VAL A 202 7.77 3.25 6.42
CA VAL A 202 8.78 3.65 7.43
C VAL A 202 8.85 2.65 8.59
N ARG A 203 7.77 1.92 8.86
CA ARG A 203 7.70 0.91 9.93
C ARG A 203 8.03 -0.52 9.48
N GLN A 204 8.64 -0.70 8.30
CA GLN A 204 9.10 -2.02 7.86
C GLN A 204 10.29 -2.49 8.70
N GLN A 205 10.32 -3.77 9.05
CA GLN A 205 11.43 -4.36 9.80
C GLN A 205 12.70 -4.49 8.96
N ASP A 206 12.57 -4.67 7.63
CA ASP A 206 13.68 -4.72 6.69
C ASP A 206 13.83 -3.35 5.97
N PRO A 207 14.94 -2.63 6.19
CA PRO A 207 15.20 -1.36 5.51
C PRO A 207 15.22 -1.45 3.98
N LYS A 208 15.48 -2.63 3.40
CA LYS A 208 15.43 -2.83 1.95
C LYS A 208 14.01 -2.67 1.41
N VAL A 209 13.01 -3.07 2.18
CA VAL A 209 11.60 -2.86 1.82
C VAL A 209 11.26 -1.37 1.87
N ALA A 210 11.71 -0.65 2.90
CA ALA A 210 11.56 0.80 2.98
C ALA A 210 12.24 1.52 1.80
N ALA A 211 13.47 1.13 1.45
CA ALA A 211 14.21 1.66 0.30
C ALA A 211 13.45 1.50 -1.02
N ALA A 212 12.83 0.33 -1.25
CA ALA A 212 12.05 0.07 -2.46
C ALA A 212 10.80 0.97 -2.57
N ARG A 213 10.34 1.57 -1.46
CA ARG A 213 9.19 2.50 -1.43
C ARG A 213 9.51 3.91 -1.88
N LYS A 214 10.80 4.26 -2.04
CA LYS A 214 11.27 5.54 -2.58
C LYS A 214 10.65 6.77 -1.90
N LEU A 215 10.63 6.76 -0.57
CA LEU A 215 10.07 7.85 0.24
C LEU A 215 10.96 9.10 0.19
N ASP A 216 10.34 10.25 0.44
CA ASP A 216 10.99 11.55 0.59
C ASP A 216 10.58 12.19 1.92
N ILE A 217 11.32 13.23 2.34
CA ILE A 217 11.03 14.01 3.54
C ILE A 217 11.05 15.51 3.22
N ILE A 218 10.26 16.30 3.97
CA ILE A 218 10.34 17.76 3.98
C ILE A 218 10.47 18.23 5.43
N ILE A 219 11.46 19.08 5.70
CA ILE A 219 11.71 19.63 7.03
C ILE A 219 10.90 20.92 7.21
N PHE A 220 10.16 21.01 8.32
CA PHE A 220 9.29 22.14 8.61
C PHE A 220 9.55 22.81 9.97
N ASN A 221 10.51 22.29 10.77
CA ASN A 221 10.84 22.91 12.05
C ASN A 221 12.26 22.57 12.52
N LEU A 222 12.96 23.57 13.04
CA LEU A 222 14.15 23.41 13.86
C LEU A 222 13.71 23.21 15.31
N GLN A 223 14.04 22.07 15.90
CA GLN A 223 13.70 21.72 17.29
C GLN A 223 14.81 22.14 18.26
N TYR A 224 16.07 21.94 17.86
CA TYR A 224 17.23 22.25 18.69
C TYR A 224 18.48 22.51 17.82
N ASP A 225 19.25 23.49 18.20
CA ASP A 225 20.60 23.81 17.68
C ASP A 225 21.50 24.15 18.85
N SER A 226 22.67 23.48 18.99
CA SER A 226 23.58 23.67 20.11
C SER A 226 24.32 24.99 20.06
N ASP A 227 24.51 25.58 18.87
CA ASP A 227 25.48 26.64 18.63
C ASP A 227 24.81 27.97 18.25
N ARG A 228 23.54 27.91 17.76
CA ARG A 228 22.88 29.08 17.17
C ARG A 228 21.51 29.34 17.79
N THR A 229 21.16 30.62 17.81
CA THR A 229 19.82 31.10 18.15
C THR A 229 19.28 31.97 17.03
N PHE A 230 17.98 31.91 16.81
CA PHE A 230 17.30 32.61 15.74
C PHE A 230 16.20 33.51 16.32
N ALA A 231 15.94 34.63 15.65
CA ALA A 231 14.85 35.52 16.02
C ALA A 231 13.50 35.04 15.48
N THR A 232 13.49 34.53 14.26
CA THR A 232 12.26 34.14 13.58
C THR A 232 12.29 32.69 13.04
N HIS A 233 11.13 32.13 12.89
CA HIS A 233 10.96 30.78 12.30
C HIS A 233 11.42 30.75 10.84
N THR A 234 11.12 31.77 10.06
CA THR A 234 11.56 31.83 8.66
C THR A 234 13.09 31.80 8.55
N GLN A 235 13.81 32.48 9.47
CA GLN A 235 15.28 32.37 9.55
C GLN A 235 15.74 30.93 9.85
N THR A 236 15.01 30.16 10.67
CA THR A 236 15.37 28.77 10.93
C THR A 236 15.19 27.93 9.69
N LEU A 237 14.13 28.15 8.89
CA LEU A 237 13.90 27.44 7.64
C LEU A 237 14.96 27.77 6.58
N ASP A 238 15.33 29.05 6.44
CA ASP A 238 16.41 29.49 5.53
C ASP A 238 17.77 28.86 5.92
N TYR A 239 18.04 28.80 7.21
CA TYR A 239 19.23 28.14 7.73
C TYR A 239 19.24 26.64 7.42
N LEU A 240 18.15 25.94 7.67
CA LEU A 240 18.03 24.51 7.35
C LEU A 240 18.18 24.25 5.84
N ALA A 241 17.62 25.11 5.00
CA ALA A 241 17.84 25.06 3.55
C ALA A 241 19.32 25.24 3.19
N SER A 242 20.03 26.15 3.88
CA SER A 242 21.48 26.37 3.66
C SER A 242 22.35 25.18 4.07
N LEU A 243 21.86 24.31 4.97
CA LEU A 243 22.49 23.05 5.35
C LEU A 243 22.17 21.89 4.37
N GLY A 244 21.35 22.13 3.34
CA GLY A 244 20.99 21.15 2.32
C GLY A 244 19.72 20.34 2.62
N PHE A 245 18.93 20.71 3.63
CA PHE A 245 17.64 20.06 3.87
C PHE A 245 16.59 20.49 2.84
N PRO A 246 15.73 19.58 2.38
CA PRO A 246 14.50 19.93 1.70
C PRO A 246 13.53 20.57 2.72
N VAL A 247 13.27 21.86 2.57
CA VAL A 247 12.48 22.64 3.52
C VAL A 247 11.09 22.92 2.95
N VAL A 248 10.09 22.95 3.83
CA VAL A 248 8.71 23.28 3.46
C VAL A 248 8.64 24.67 2.82
N PRO A 249 7.94 24.83 1.69
CA PRO A 249 7.71 26.15 1.12
C PRO A 249 6.85 26.98 2.08
N TYR A 250 7.32 28.16 2.43
CA TYR A 250 6.63 29.06 3.35
C TYR A 250 6.42 30.44 2.76
N ARG A 251 5.48 31.20 3.35
CA ARG A 251 5.31 32.63 3.10
C ARG A 251 5.14 33.37 4.41
N ARG A 252 5.94 34.42 4.60
CA ARG A 252 5.76 35.38 5.67
C ARG A 252 4.55 36.27 5.35
N CYS A 253 3.62 36.41 6.29
CA CYS A 253 2.41 37.23 6.21
C CYS A 253 2.35 38.17 7.39
N GLU A 254 2.17 39.49 7.12
CA GLU A 254 2.11 40.52 8.15
C GLU A 254 0.73 40.68 8.77
N THR A 255 -0.31 40.17 8.11
CA THR A 255 -1.71 40.25 8.55
C THR A 255 -2.43 38.92 8.37
N LEU A 256 -3.54 38.74 9.11
CA LEU A 256 -4.39 37.56 8.93
C LEU A 256 -5.07 37.51 7.55
N ASP A 257 -5.41 38.64 6.95
CA ASP A 257 -5.97 38.66 5.60
C ASP A 257 -4.93 38.17 4.56
N ALA A 258 -3.65 38.51 4.75
CA ALA A 258 -2.58 37.93 3.93
C ALA A 258 -2.41 36.41 4.18
N CYS A 259 -2.65 35.94 5.42
CA CYS A 259 -2.70 34.51 5.71
C CYS A 259 -3.87 33.82 4.98
N CYS A 260 -5.07 34.39 5.05
CA CYS A 260 -6.26 33.87 4.33
C CYS A 260 -6.00 33.77 2.83
N ALA A 261 -5.48 34.84 2.20
CA ALA A 261 -5.13 34.82 0.79
C ALA A 261 -4.06 33.77 0.44
N ARG A 262 -3.09 33.52 1.34
CA ARG A 262 -2.09 32.46 1.15
C ARG A 262 -2.68 31.08 1.33
N ILE A 263 -3.61 30.87 2.25
CA ILE A 263 -4.34 29.61 2.44
C ILE A 263 -5.15 29.29 1.18
N ASP A 264 -5.91 30.26 0.65
CA ASP A 264 -6.65 30.08 -0.61
C ASP A 264 -5.71 29.70 -1.76
N TRP A 265 -4.58 30.40 -1.87
CA TRP A 265 -3.58 30.07 -2.89
C TRP A 265 -3.04 28.64 -2.75
N ILE A 266 -2.75 28.16 -1.54
CA ILE A 266 -2.30 26.79 -1.29
C ILE A 266 -3.41 25.82 -1.71
N GLY A 267 -4.67 26.09 -1.37
CA GLY A 267 -5.84 25.29 -1.76
C GLY A 267 -6.01 25.18 -3.26
N ASP A 268 -5.90 26.31 -3.99
CA ASP A 268 -6.05 26.38 -5.45
C ASP A 268 -4.90 25.70 -6.20
N ASN A 269 -3.70 25.66 -5.60
CA ASN A 269 -2.49 25.12 -6.22
C ASN A 269 -2.02 23.80 -5.62
N ARG A 270 -2.85 23.10 -4.82
CA ARG A 270 -2.45 21.86 -4.13
C ARG A 270 -1.94 20.78 -5.07
N GLU A 271 -2.45 20.70 -6.29
CA GLU A 271 -2.04 19.70 -7.29
C GLU A 271 -0.66 19.99 -7.92
N THR A 272 -0.12 21.19 -7.73
CA THR A 272 1.25 21.51 -8.18
C THR A 272 2.31 20.92 -7.26
N PHE A 273 1.93 20.51 -6.04
CA PHE A 273 2.85 19.86 -5.13
C PHE A 273 2.96 18.35 -5.45
N PRO A 274 4.14 17.76 -5.29
CA PRO A 274 4.32 16.32 -5.56
C PRO A 274 3.76 15.41 -4.46
N PHE A 275 3.11 15.97 -3.42
CA PHE A 275 2.58 15.31 -2.24
C PHE A 275 1.20 15.84 -1.87
N ASP A 276 0.46 15.07 -1.09
CA ASP A 276 -0.84 15.47 -0.59
C ASP A 276 -0.74 16.56 0.48
N ILE A 277 -1.74 17.45 0.50
CA ILE A 277 -1.87 18.56 1.45
C ILE A 277 -3.29 18.54 2.01
N ASP A 278 -3.44 18.37 3.33
CA ASP A 278 -4.74 18.38 4.02
C ASP A 278 -5.11 19.75 4.62
N GLY A 279 -4.26 20.77 4.40
CA GLY A 279 -4.49 22.10 4.95
C GLY A 279 -3.32 23.05 4.77
N ALA A 280 -3.30 24.06 5.62
CA ALA A 280 -2.18 25.00 5.79
C ALA A 280 -1.85 25.16 7.28
N VAL A 281 -0.59 25.37 7.61
CA VAL A 281 -0.15 25.63 8.98
C VAL A 281 0.20 27.11 9.10
N ILE A 282 -0.43 27.78 10.05
CA ILE A 282 -0.19 29.19 10.38
C ILE A 282 0.53 29.24 11.72
N LYS A 283 1.68 29.88 11.74
CA LYS A 283 2.55 29.97 12.92
C LYS A 283 2.93 31.42 13.18
N ILE A 284 2.93 31.86 14.44
CA ILE A 284 3.62 33.13 14.81
C ILE A 284 5.09 33.01 14.39
N ASN A 285 5.62 33.98 13.69
CA ASN A 285 6.97 33.94 13.13
C ASN A 285 8.07 34.20 14.17
N ASP A 286 7.86 35.13 15.10
CA ASP A 286 8.82 35.48 16.14
C ASP A 286 8.95 34.37 17.19
N LEU A 287 10.18 33.88 17.41
CA LEU A 287 10.44 32.76 18.32
C LEU A 287 10.43 33.17 19.80
N ALA A 288 10.64 34.43 20.13
CA ALA A 288 10.52 34.94 21.51
C ALA A 288 9.04 35.01 21.90
N GLN A 289 8.19 35.49 20.98
CA GLN A 289 6.72 35.46 21.16
C GLN A 289 6.17 34.05 21.32
N ARG A 290 6.69 33.08 20.56
CA ARG A 290 6.28 31.64 20.72
C ARG A 290 6.60 31.15 22.14
N ARG A 291 7.80 31.42 22.64
CA ARG A 291 8.19 31.05 24.02
C ARG A 291 7.29 31.68 25.07
N TYR A 292 6.91 32.93 24.86
CA TYR A 292 5.98 33.65 25.75
C TYR A 292 4.58 33.05 25.75
N LEU A 293 4.02 32.72 24.57
CA LEU A 293 2.70 32.13 24.40
C LEU A 293 2.64 30.71 24.97
N GLY A 294 3.74 29.96 24.88
CA GLY A 294 3.84 28.60 25.37
C GLY A 294 2.89 27.62 24.67
N SER A 295 2.64 26.50 25.36
CA SER A 295 1.83 25.40 24.86
C SER A 295 0.76 24.99 25.89
N THR A 296 -0.26 24.31 25.44
CA THR A 296 -1.19 23.51 26.26
C THR A 296 -0.60 22.11 26.47
N ALA A 297 -1.31 21.23 27.10
CA ALA A 297 -0.88 19.82 27.23
C ALA A 297 -0.78 19.10 25.85
N LYS A 298 -1.47 19.60 24.82
CA LYS A 298 -1.60 18.91 23.51
C LYS A 298 -1.04 19.72 22.35
N PHE A 299 -1.21 21.05 22.34
CA PHE A 299 -0.81 21.90 21.20
C PHE A 299 -0.15 23.20 21.61
N PRO A 300 0.71 23.75 20.73
CA PRO A 300 1.26 25.09 20.91
C PRO A 300 0.15 26.14 20.78
N ARG A 301 0.21 27.21 21.57
CA ARG A 301 -0.74 28.32 21.50
C ARG A 301 -0.46 29.28 20.33
N TRP A 302 0.74 29.20 19.75
CA TRP A 302 1.27 30.07 18.72
C TRP A 302 1.10 29.55 17.29
N ALA A 303 0.43 28.39 17.11
CA ALA A 303 0.19 27.80 15.80
C ALA A 303 -1.18 27.15 15.70
N VAL A 304 -1.74 27.14 14.49
CA VAL A 304 -2.97 26.41 14.14
C VAL A 304 -2.81 25.78 12.76
N ALA A 305 -3.55 24.69 12.55
CA ALA A 305 -3.68 24.04 11.26
C ALA A 305 -5.06 24.37 10.67
N TYR A 306 -5.10 25.09 9.57
CA TYR A 306 -6.30 25.31 8.79
C TYR A 306 -6.56 24.10 7.91
N LYS A 307 -7.69 23.43 8.08
CA LYS A 307 -8.10 22.29 7.27
C LYS A 307 -9.15 22.69 6.26
N TYR A 308 -8.95 22.26 5.00
CA TYR A 308 -9.94 22.51 3.95
C TYR A 308 -11.18 21.65 4.20
N PRO A 309 -12.40 22.23 4.15
CA PRO A 309 -13.61 21.43 4.17
C PRO A 309 -13.69 20.59 2.89
N PRO A 310 -14.22 19.35 2.96
CA PRO A 310 -14.43 18.54 1.77
C PRO A 310 -15.46 19.24 0.86
N GLU A 311 -15.01 19.57 -0.33
CA GLU A 311 -15.84 20.23 -1.33
C GLU A 311 -16.78 19.20 -1.97
N LYS A 312 -18.10 19.50 -1.96
CA LYS A 312 -19.13 18.69 -2.59
C LYS A 312 -19.88 19.52 -3.61
N LYS A 313 -20.03 19.00 -4.84
CA LYS A 313 -20.77 19.70 -5.90
C LYS A 313 -21.68 18.76 -6.67
N GLU A 314 -22.77 19.30 -7.16
CA GLU A 314 -23.65 18.57 -8.05
C GLU A 314 -23.08 18.55 -9.48
N SER A 315 -23.23 17.39 -10.13
CA SER A 315 -22.94 17.23 -11.55
C SER A 315 -23.90 16.21 -12.16
N ARG A 316 -24.02 16.19 -13.48
CA ARG A 316 -24.91 15.25 -14.18
C ARG A 316 -24.11 14.12 -14.81
N VAL A 317 -24.54 12.88 -14.61
CA VAL A 317 -23.97 11.69 -15.25
C VAL A 317 -24.37 11.67 -16.72
N ARG A 318 -23.38 11.76 -17.60
CA ARG A 318 -23.56 11.73 -19.06
C ARG A 318 -23.51 10.32 -19.62
N ASP A 319 -22.63 9.51 -19.05
CA ASP A 319 -22.40 8.13 -19.47
C ASP A 319 -21.76 7.31 -18.34
N ILE A 320 -21.78 5.98 -18.47
CA ILE A 320 -21.05 5.07 -17.61
C ILE A 320 -20.17 4.19 -18.52
N VAL A 321 -18.87 4.38 -18.45
CA VAL A 321 -17.89 3.66 -19.26
C VAL A 321 -17.26 2.56 -18.43
N VAL A 322 -17.19 1.35 -18.99
CA VAL A 322 -16.55 0.20 -18.34
C VAL A 322 -15.14 0.02 -18.89
N GLN A 323 -14.16 0.09 -18.01
CA GLN A 323 -12.75 -0.13 -18.32
C GLN A 323 -12.33 -1.52 -17.82
N VAL A 324 -11.41 -2.17 -18.55
CA VAL A 324 -10.83 -3.44 -18.14
C VAL A 324 -9.44 -3.18 -17.59
N GLY A 325 -9.25 -3.45 -16.30
CA GLY A 325 -7.96 -3.32 -15.63
C GLY A 325 -6.97 -4.40 -16.07
N ARG A 326 -5.71 -4.23 -15.69
CA ARG A 326 -4.61 -5.16 -16.00
C ARG A 326 -4.81 -6.56 -15.41
N THR A 327 -5.62 -6.67 -14.36
CA THR A 327 -6.01 -7.94 -13.71
C THR A 327 -7.29 -8.54 -14.29
N GLY A 328 -7.84 -7.94 -15.35
CA GLY A 328 -9.10 -8.34 -15.96
C GLY A 328 -10.35 -7.84 -15.21
N VAL A 329 -10.22 -7.09 -14.12
CA VAL A 329 -11.36 -6.50 -13.41
C VAL A 329 -12.01 -5.45 -14.29
N LEU A 330 -13.34 -5.53 -14.42
CA LEU A 330 -14.15 -4.52 -15.06
C LEU A 330 -14.49 -3.44 -14.04
N THR A 331 -14.01 -2.22 -14.27
CA THR A 331 -14.23 -1.07 -13.39
C THR A 331 -15.12 -0.06 -14.08
N PRO A 332 -16.34 0.18 -13.58
CA PRO A 332 -17.22 1.21 -14.11
C PRO A 332 -16.75 2.60 -13.66
N LYS A 333 -16.90 3.58 -14.53
CA LYS A 333 -16.56 4.98 -14.31
C LYS A 333 -17.67 5.87 -14.87
N ALA A 334 -18.25 6.74 -14.05
CA ALA A 334 -19.17 7.75 -14.50
C ALA A 334 -18.43 8.86 -15.25
N VAL A 335 -18.90 9.19 -16.45
CA VAL A 335 -18.56 10.41 -17.16
C VAL A 335 -19.59 11.45 -16.74
N ILE A 336 -19.14 12.58 -16.18
CA ILE A 336 -20.01 13.60 -15.62
C ILE A 336 -19.78 14.95 -16.31
N ASP A 337 -20.75 15.86 -16.20
CA ASP A 337 -20.53 17.24 -16.62
C ASP A 337 -19.32 17.82 -15.88
N PRO A 338 -18.46 18.60 -16.55
CA PRO A 338 -17.31 19.20 -15.93
C PRO A 338 -17.69 20.01 -14.69
N VAL A 339 -17.12 19.66 -13.53
CA VAL A 339 -17.34 20.36 -12.27
C VAL A 339 -16.01 20.67 -11.61
N ARG A 340 -15.84 21.89 -11.11
CA ARG A 340 -14.62 22.28 -10.43
C ARG A 340 -14.69 21.88 -8.95
N LEU A 341 -13.80 20.98 -8.54
CA LEU A 341 -13.70 20.45 -7.18
C LEU A 341 -12.24 20.54 -6.71
N ALA A 342 -12.01 21.15 -5.56
CA ALA A 342 -10.70 21.26 -4.93
C ALA A 342 -9.60 21.67 -5.93
N GLY A 343 -9.84 22.79 -6.62
CA GLY A 343 -8.88 23.37 -7.57
C GLY A 343 -8.88 22.78 -8.98
N THR A 344 -9.40 21.56 -9.20
CA THR A 344 -9.37 20.87 -10.50
C THR A 344 -10.74 20.75 -11.16
N THR A 345 -10.73 20.52 -12.47
CA THR A 345 -11.95 20.19 -13.21
C THR A 345 -12.11 18.68 -13.29
N VAL A 346 -13.12 18.17 -12.61
CA VAL A 346 -13.49 16.76 -12.58
C VAL A 346 -14.51 16.49 -13.68
N THR A 347 -14.22 15.51 -14.53
CA THR A 347 -15.10 15.04 -15.62
C THR A 347 -15.47 13.58 -15.49
N ASN A 348 -14.87 12.87 -14.52
CA ASN A 348 -15.13 11.47 -14.28
C ASN A 348 -15.13 11.19 -12.77
N ALA A 349 -15.94 10.21 -12.35
CA ALA A 349 -15.97 9.72 -10.97
C ALA A 349 -15.96 8.19 -10.94
N THR A 350 -15.27 7.59 -9.97
CA THR A 350 -15.25 6.12 -9.83
C THR A 350 -16.63 5.61 -9.37
N LEU A 351 -16.98 4.41 -9.86
CA LEU A 351 -18.20 3.69 -9.44
C LEU A 351 -17.86 2.32 -8.83
N HIS A 352 -16.59 2.04 -8.61
CA HIS A 352 -16.06 0.84 -7.98
C HIS A 352 -16.51 -0.49 -8.63
N ASN A 353 -17.79 -0.84 -8.55
CA ASN A 353 -18.38 -2.11 -9.05
C ASN A 353 -19.89 -1.99 -9.26
N GLN A 354 -20.54 -3.07 -9.74
CA GLN A 354 -21.99 -3.11 -9.94
C GLN A 354 -22.77 -2.90 -8.63
N ASP A 355 -22.32 -3.50 -7.53
CA ASP A 355 -23.04 -3.39 -6.25
C ASP A 355 -23.08 -1.94 -5.75
N PHE A 356 -22.04 -1.16 -5.98
CA PHE A 356 -22.02 0.27 -5.67
C PHE A 356 -23.04 1.05 -6.51
N ILE A 357 -23.14 0.74 -7.81
CA ILE A 357 -24.13 1.34 -8.73
C ILE A 357 -25.55 1.00 -8.27
N ASP A 358 -25.79 -0.27 -7.93
CA ASP A 358 -27.11 -0.74 -7.46
C ASP A 358 -27.50 -0.11 -6.13
N ASN A 359 -26.57 0.01 -5.18
CA ASN A 359 -26.80 0.65 -3.88
C ASN A 359 -27.20 2.13 -4.02
N LEU A 360 -26.63 2.84 -4.99
CA LEU A 360 -26.98 4.23 -5.29
C LEU A 360 -28.25 4.33 -6.15
N ASP A 361 -28.70 3.24 -6.78
CA ASP A 361 -29.68 3.25 -7.87
C ASP A 361 -29.28 4.27 -8.95
N LEU A 362 -27.99 4.27 -9.32
CA LEU A 362 -27.43 5.24 -10.24
C LEU A 362 -27.82 4.93 -11.68
N ARG A 363 -28.26 5.97 -12.42
CA ARG A 363 -28.68 5.87 -13.81
C ARG A 363 -28.00 6.94 -14.66
N ILE A 364 -27.79 6.63 -15.93
CA ILE A 364 -27.32 7.65 -16.89
C ILE A 364 -28.38 8.76 -16.97
N GLY A 365 -27.94 10.00 -16.84
CA GLY A 365 -28.79 11.18 -16.81
C GLY A 365 -29.07 11.73 -15.39
N ASP A 366 -28.77 10.98 -14.32
CA ASP A 366 -28.95 11.44 -12.96
C ASP A 366 -28.09 12.67 -12.62
N THR A 367 -28.62 13.53 -11.77
CA THR A 367 -27.83 14.52 -11.05
C THR A 367 -27.28 13.87 -9.79
N VAL A 368 -25.97 13.99 -9.58
CA VAL A 368 -25.24 13.34 -8.49
C VAL A 368 -24.44 14.34 -7.69
N LEU A 369 -24.23 14.05 -6.40
CA LEU A 369 -23.33 14.79 -5.55
C LEU A 369 -21.94 14.14 -5.62
N VAL A 370 -20.95 14.91 -6.09
CA VAL A 370 -19.56 14.44 -6.30
C VAL A 370 -18.65 15.07 -5.26
N GLN A 371 -17.74 14.27 -4.72
CA GLN A 371 -16.62 14.74 -3.90
C GLN A 371 -15.32 14.06 -4.34
N LYS A 372 -14.18 14.50 -3.79
CA LYS A 372 -12.91 13.75 -3.88
C LYS A 372 -12.69 12.95 -2.60
N ALA A 373 -12.67 11.62 -2.69
CA ALA A 373 -12.30 10.75 -1.59
C ALA A 373 -10.80 10.88 -1.30
N GLY A 374 -10.45 11.08 -0.03
CA GLY A 374 -9.04 11.31 0.37
C GLY A 374 -8.41 12.48 -0.38
N GLU A 375 -9.21 13.49 -0.78
CA GLU A 375 -8.81 14.68 -1.53
C GLU A 375 -8.30 14.45 -2.97
N ILE A 376 -8.25 13.20 -3.44
CA ILE A 376 -7.65 12.82 -4.73
C ILE A 376 -8.66 12.24 -5.70
N ILE A 377 -9.35 11.17 -5.30
CA ILE A 377 -10.19 10.36 -6.20
C ILE A 377 -11.62 10.86 -6.24
N PRO A 378 -12.12 11.36 -7.40
CA PRO A 378 -13.51 11.75 -7.51
C PRO A 378 -14.44 10.54 -7.38
N GLU A 379 -15.44 10.66 -6.50
CA GLU A 379 -16.47 9.64 -6.26
C GLU A 379 -17.85 10.25 -6.19
N ILE A 380 -18.87 9.44 -6.43
CA ILE A 380 -20.27 9.82 -6.29
C ILE A 380 -20.75 9.44 -4.90
N LEU A 381 -21.18 10.42 -4.12
CA LEU A 381 -21.73 10.20 -2.77
C LEU A 381 -23.18 9.74 -2.80
N SER A 382 -23.99 10.41 -3.62
CA SER A 382 -25.43 10.19 -3.66
C SER A 382 -26.04 10.67 -4.97
N VAL A 383 -27.20 10.14 -5.29
CA VAL A 383 -28.07 10.62 -6.38
C VAL A 383 -29.08 11.62 -5.84
N VAL A 384 -29.23 12.76 -6.51
CA VAL A 384 -30.27 13.78 -6.23
C VAL A 384 -31.55 13.34 -6.93
N ARG A 385 -32.32 12.47 -6.27
CA ARG A 385 -33.47 11.77 -6.87
C ARG A 385 -34.55 12.72 -7.36
N GLU A 386 -34.71 13.89 -6.73
CA GLU A 386 -35.69 14.93 -7.11
C GLU A 386 -35.37 15.55 -8.48
N LYS A 387 -34.12 15.42 -8.95
CA LYS A 387 -33.65 15.92 -10.25
C LYS A 387 -33.49 14.83 -11.31
N ARG A 388 -33.95 13.61 -11.03
CA ARG A 388 -33.85 12.47 -11.94
C ARG A 388 -34.76 12.68 -13.16
N PRO A 389 -34.23 12.56 -14.39
CA PRO A 389 -35.08 12.63 -15.60
C PRO A 389 -36.03 11.43 -15.69
N GLU A 390 -37.20 11.65 -16.25
CA GLU A 390 -38.14 10.56 -16.56
C GLU A 390 -37.57 9.61 -17.62
N GLY A 391 -37.93 8.32 -17.52
CA GLY A 391 -37.52 7.30 -18.50
C GLY A 391 -36.10 6.77 -18.36
N THR A 392 -35.36 7.15 -17.31
CA THR A 392 -34.04 6.56 -17.02
C THR A 392 -34.17 5.10 -16.59
N VAL A 393 -33.21 4.27 -17.05
CA VAL A 393 -33.14 2.83 -16.72
C VAL A 393 -31.92 2.51 -15.86
N PRO A 394 -31.99 1.49 -14.97
CA PRO A 394 -30.83 1.02 -14.22
C PRO A 394 -29.67 0.63 -15.17
N PHE A 395 -28.45 0.91 -14.75
CA PHE A 395 -27.27 0.51 -15.50
C PHE A 395 -26.80 -0.88 -15.06
N HIS A 396 -26.46 -1.71 -16.03
CA HIS A 396 -25.88 -3.04 -15.78
C HIS A 396 -24.53 -3.17 -16.51
N MET A 397 -23.56 -3.74 -15.81
CA MET A 397 -22.26 -4.07 -16.40
C MET A 397 -22.43 -5.13 -17.50
N PRO A 398 -21.60 -5.09 -18.56
CA PRO A 398 -21.69 -6.05 -19.66
C PRO A 398 -21.31 -7.47 -19.24
N ASP A 399 -21.99 -8.47 -19.82
CA ASP A 399 -21.69 -9.89 -19.64
C ASP A 399 -20.48 -10.36 -20.45
N THR A 400 -19.98 -9.52 -21.35
CA THR A 400 -18.80 -9.78 -22.18
C THR A 400 -17.78 -8.66 -22.05
N CYS A 401 -16.50 -9.02 -22.09
CA CYS A 401 -15.40 -8.07 -21.99
C CYS A 401 -15.39 -7.09 -23.17
N PRO A 402 -15.42 -5.77 -22.93
CA PRO A 402 -15.39 -4.77 -24.01
C PRO A 402 -14.10 -4.78 -24.83
N GLU A 403 -12.98 -5.32 -24.28
CA GLU A 403 -11.68 -5.37 -24.95
C GLU A 403 -11.47 -6.61 -25.84
N CYS A 404 -12.00 -7.77 -25.44
CA CYS A 404 -11.71 -9.02 -26.16
C CYS A 404 -12.94 -9.91 -26.45
N GLY A 405 -14.13 -9.51 -26.02
CA GLY A 405 -15.38 -10.26 -26.25
C GLY A 405 -15.52 -11.55 -25.42
N ALA A 406 -14.54 -11.91 -24.59
CA ALA A 406 -14.62 -13.08 -23.74
C ALA A 406 -15.70 -12.91 -22.64
N PRO A 407 -16.30 -14.01 -22.12
CA PRO A 407 -17.25 -13.93 -21.04
C PRO A 407 -16.69 -13.24 -19.80
N VAL A 408 -17.55 -12.52 -19.10
CA VAL A 408 -17.27 -11.88 -17.81
C VAL A 408 -17.91 -12.71 -16.72
N VAL A 409 -17.18 -12.95 -15.63
CA VAL A 409 -17.66 -13.69 -14.47
C VAL A 409 -17.50 -12.88 -13.20
N ARG A 410 -18.43 -13.04 -12.27
CA ARG A 410 -18.34 -12.43 -10.94
C ARG A 410 -17.41 -13.23 -10.05
N ASP A 411 -16.60 -12.54 -9.24
CA ASP A 411 -15.78 -13.18 -8.22
C ASP A 411 -16.68 -13.85 -7.18
N PRO A 412 -16.47 -15.13 -6.82
CA PRO A 412 -17.33 -15.85 -5.86
C PRO A 412 -17.41 -15.17 -4.50
N ASP A 413 -16.29 -14.63 -4.03
CA ASP A 413 -16.15 -14.03 -2.71
C ASP A 413 -16.06 -12.49 -2.76
N GLY A 414 -16.51 -11.87 -3.88
CA GLY A 414 -16.34 -10.44 -4.07
C GLY A 414 -17.35 -9.81 -5.04
N ALA A 415 -17.31 -8.47 -5.07
CA ALA A 415 -18.17 -7.65 -5.94
C ALA A 415 -17.57 -7.43 -7.35
N ALA A 416 -16.34 -7.90 -7.62
CA ALA A 416 -15.66 -7.65 -8.88
C ALA A 416 -16.17 -8.55 -10.00
N LEU A 417 -16.37 -7.95 -11.18
CA LEU A 417 -16.60 -8.65 -12.45
C LEU A 417 -15.28 -8.75 -13.21
N ARG A 418 -14.98 -9.91 -13.80
CA ARG A 418 -13.69 -10.15 -14.48
C ARG A 418 -13.84 -10.78 -15.85
N CYS A 419 -12.99 -10.31 -16.76
CA CYS A 419 -12.77 -10.94 -18.05
C CYS A 419 -12.03 -12.27 -17.89
N THR A 420 -12.54 -13.32 -18.54
CA THR A 420 -11.94 -14.66 -18.55
C THR A 420 -10.98 -14.90 -19.73
N GLY A 421 -10.77 -13.90 -20.58
CA GLY A 421 -9.95 -14.03 -21.79
C GLY A 421 -8.45 -14.13 -21.48
N ALA A 422 -7.84 -15.28 -21.81
CA ALA A 422 -6.41 -15.54 -21.61
C ALA A 422 -5.51 -14.65 -22.50
N GLU A 423 -6.01 -14.20 -23.65
CA GLU A 423 -5.31 -13.33 -24.60
C GLU A 423 -5.87 -11.91 -24.62
N CYS A 424 -6.59 -11.51 -23.56
CA CYS A 424 -7.15 -10.16 -23.48
C CYS A 424 -6.07 -9.08 -23.54
N PRO A 425 -6.19 -8.10 -24.47
CA PRO A 425 -5.19 -7.03 -24.62
C PRO A 425 -4.94 -6.25 -23.33
N ALA A 426 -6.00 -5.99 -22.54
CA ALA A 426 -5.90 -5.27 -21.27
C ALA A 426 -5.08 -6.03 -20.21
N GLN A 427 -5.03 -7.37 -20.29
CA GLN A 427 -4.31 -8.23 -19.34
C GLN A 427 -2.93 -8.67 -19.83
N ARG A 428 -2.54 -8.27 -21.04
CA ARG A 428 -1.32 -8.78 -21.72
C ARG A 428 -0.06 -8.62 -20.88
N LEU A 429 0.20 -7.43 -20.38
CA LEU A 429 1.39 -7.16 -19.57
C LEU A 429 1.42 -8.03 -18.31
N ARG A 430 0.29 -8.10 -17.61
CA ARG A 430 0.17 -8.94 -16.43
C ARG A 430 0.44 -10.42 -16.75
N ASN A 431 -0.21 -10.94 -17.79
CA ASN A 431 -0.09 -12.36 -18.14
C ASN A 431 1.35 -12.73 -18.53
N ILE A 432 2.06 -11.86 -19.26
CA ILE A 432 3.47 -12.09 -19.63
C ILE A 432 4.37 -11.97 -18.40
N ALA A 433 4.21 -10.93 -17.58
CA ALA A 433 5.01 -10.73 -16.38
C ALA A 433 4.81 -11.86 -15.34
N HIS A 434 3.56 -12.29 -15.13
CA HIS A 434 3.26 -13.43 -14.27
C HIS A 434 3.87 -14.72 -14.81
N PHE A 435 3.71 -14.99 -16.11
CA PHE A 435 4.27 -16.18 -16.76
C PHE A 435 5.79 -16.26 -16.58
N ALA A 436 6.48 -15.12 -16.67
CA ALA A 436 7.93 -15.04 -16.52
C ALA A 436 8.41 -15.06 -15.06
N SER A 437 7.53 -14.84 -14.09
CA SER A 437 7.90 -14.67 -12.67
C SER A 437 8.60 -15.88 -12.08
N ARG A 438 9.33 -15.64 -10.96
CA ARG A 438 10.05 -16.69 -10.20
C ARG A 438 9.13 -17.82 -9.74
N GLU A 439 7.88 -17.51 -9.45
CA GLU A 439 6.88 -18.48 -9.00
C GLU A 439 6.28 -19.32 -10.14
N ALA A 440 6.45 -18.87 -11.38
CA ALA A 440 5.96 -19.51 -12.58
C ALA A 440 7.13 -20.09 -13.41
N MET A 441 7.38 -19.63 -14.63
CA MET A 441 8.40 -20.20 -15.53
C MET A 441 9.83 -19.75 -15.18
N ASP A 442 10.02 -18.80 -14.26
CA ASP A 442 11.33 -18.34 -13.74
C ASP A 442 12.30 -17.89 -14.85
N ILE A 443 11.82 -17.00 -15.68
CA ILE A 443 12.62 -16.45 -16.78
C ILE A 443 13.45 -15.29 -16.25
N ASP A 444 14.68 -15.57 -15.85
CA ASP A 444 15.60 -14.57 -15.31
C ASP A 444 15.85 -13.44 -16.30
N GLY A 445 15.91 -12.20 -15.78
CA GLY A 445 16.09 -10.99 -16.58
C GLY A 445 14.82 -10.44 -17.26
N LEU A 446 13.69 -11.16 -17.23
CA LEU A 446 12.42 -10.70 -17.79
C LEU A 446 11.54 -10.01 -16.74
N GLY A 447 11.96 -8.81 -16.29
CA GLY A 447 11.18 -7.96 -15.39
C GLY A 447 10.03 -7.23 -16.09
N ILE A 448 9.13 -6.61 -15.29
CA ILE A 448 7.92 -5.90 -15.78
C ILE A 448 8.26 -4.84 -16.84
N SER A 449 9.32 -4.05 -16.63
CA SER A 449 9.74 -3.00 -17.56
C SER A 449 10.12 -3.57 -18.94
N LEU A 450 10.84 -4.70 -18.96
CA LEU A 450 11.21 -5.35 -20.21
C LEU A 450 10.01 -6.03 -20.88
N CYS A 451 9.10 -6.61 -20.11
CA CYS A 451 7.81 -7.10 -20.64
C CYS A 451 7.05 -5.97 -21.36
N GLN A 452 6.97 -4.79 -20.75
CA GLN A 452 6.33 -3.62 -21.37
C GLN A 452 7.05 -3.21 -22.67
N SER A 453 8.38 -3.11 -22.67
CA SER A 453 9.16 -2.77 -23.86
C SER A 453 8.96 -3.77 -25.01
N LEU A 454 8.89 -5.07 -24.69
CA LEU A 454 8.62 -6.14 -25.67
C LEU A 454 7.19 -6.05 -26.26
N ILE A 455 6.22 -5.62 -25.45
CA ILE A 455 4.84 -5.40 -25.90
C ILE A 455 4.75 -4.16 -26.79
N ASP A 456 5.35 -3.06 -26.37
CA ASP A 456 5.29 -1.77 -27.06
C ASP A 456 6.01 -1.82 -28.42
N SER A 457 7.10 -2.59 -28.52
CA SER A 457 7.77 -2.88 -29.78
C SER A 457 7.04 -3.86 -30.70
N GLY A 458 5.94 -4.47 -30.22
CA GLY A 458 5.16 -5.46 -30.95
C GLY A 458 5.81 -6.86 -31.05
N LEU A 459 6.95 -7.07 -30.38
CA LEU A 459 7.68 -8.34 -30.39
C LEU A 459 6.94 -9.45 -29.65
N VAL A 460 6.19 -9.12 -28.58
CA VAL A 460 5.47 -10.10 -27.76
C VAL A 460 4.00 -9.70 -27.64
N ARG A 461 3.10 -10.64 -27.95
CA ARG A 461 1.64 -10.48 -27.84
C ARG A 461 0.99 -11.44 -26.84
N SER A 462 1.66 -12.53 -26.52
CA SER A 462 1.22 -13.51 -25.52
C SER A 462 2.44 -14.23 -24.93
N PRO A 463 2.31 -14.90 -23.77
CA PRO A 463 3.42 -15.64 -23.16
C PRO A 463 4.08 -16.66 -24.08
N ALA A 464 3.31 -17.32 -24.95
CA ALA A 464 3.86 -18.31 -25.87
C ALA A 464 4.82 -17.72 -26.91
N VAL A 465 4.64 -16.44 -27.28
CA VAL A 465 5.52 -15.74 -28.25
C VAL A 465 6.92 -15.46 -27.69
N LEU A 466 7.10 -15.50 -26.38
CA LEU A 466 8.42 -15.38 -25.76
C LEU A 466 9.41 -16.41 -26.31
N TYR A 467 8.95 -17.62 -26.60
CA TYR A 467 9.77 -18.73 -27.11
C TYR A 467 10.17 -18.61 -28.59
N SER A 468 9.66 -17.59 -29.28
CA SER A 468 10.03 -17.28 -30.67
C SER A 468 10.83 -15.98 -30.82
N LEU A 469 11.30 -15.42 -29.72
CA LEU A 469 12.08 -14.19 -29.71
C LEU A 469 13.48 -14.43 -30.31
N GLU A 470 13.89 -13.53 -31.21
CA GLU A 470 15.22 -13.52 -31.80
C GLU A 470 16.16 -12.60 -31.00
N PRO A 471 17.40 -13.04 -30.66
CA PRO A 471 18.34 -12.23 -29.88
C PRO A 471 18.61 -10.84 -30.46
N GLN A 472 18.65 -10.73 -31.79
CA GLN A 472 18.91 -9.46 -32.48
C GLN A 472 17.75 -8.46 -32.29
N ALA A 473 16.50 -8.94 -32.31
CA ALA A 473 15.33 -8.10 -32.09
C ALA A 473 15.27 -7.59 -30.64
N VAL A 474 15.64 -8.43 -29.68
CA VAL A 474 15.71 -8.06 -28.25
C VAL A 474 16.85 -7.08 -28.00
N ALA A 475 18.02 -7.28 -28.62
CA ALA A 475 19.16 -6.38 -28.47
C ALA A 475 18.94 -4.98 -29.09
N ALA A 476 17.94 -4.82 -29.95
CA ALA A 476 17.56 -3.54 -30.55
C ALA A 476 16.66 -2.69 -29.64
N LEU A 477 16.18 -3.21 -28.52
CA LEU A 477 15.37 -2.47 -27.55
C LEU A 477 16.24 -1.50 -26.73
N ASP A 478 15.66 -0.39 -26.32
CA ASP A 478 16.32 0.58 -25.45
C ASP A 478 16.81 -0.08 -24.16
N HIS A 479 18.01 0.27 -23.73
CA HIS A 479 18.70 -0.28 -22.56
C HIS A 479 19.03 -1.78 -22.59
N MET A 480 18.86 -2.45 -23.75
CA MET A 480 19.25 -3.85 -23.95
C MET A 480 20.54 -3.96 -24.80
N GLY A 481 21.57 -4.55 -24.22
CA GLY A 481 22.79 -4.87 -24.96
C GLY A 481 22.78 -6.32 -25.47
N LYS A 482 23.69 -6.63 -26.42
CA LYS A 482 23.82 -7.98 -27.00
C LYS A 482 23.92 -9.09 -25.97
N LYS A 483 24.77 -8.91 -24.92
CA LYS A 483 24.96 -9.88 -23.85
C LYS A 483 23.68 -10.09 -23.00
N SER A 484 22.95 -9.02 -22.70
CA SER A 484 21.68 -9.09 -21.94
C SER A 484 20.61 -9.81 -22.74
N ALA A 485 20.53 -9.56 -24.06
CA ALA A 485 19.61 -10.25 -24.95
C ALA A 485 19.93 -11.76 -25.04
N GLU A 486 21.21 -12.14 -25.21
CA GLU A 486 21.66 -13.54 -25.22
C GLU A 486 21.34 -14.25 -23.91
N ASN A 487 21.55 -13.59 -22.74
CA ASN A 487 21.22 -14.14 -21.44
C ASN A 487 19.70 -14.36 -21.29
N LEU A 488 18.88 -13.41 -21.73
CA LEU A 488 17.42 -13.54 -21.71
C LEU A 488 16.94 -14.72 -22.57
N ILE A 489 17.42 -14.84 -23.81
CA ILE A 489 17.06 -15.97 -24.67
C ILE A 489 17.49 -17.32 -24.04
N THR A 490 18.66 -17.36 -23.42
CA THR A 490 19.12 -18.55 -22.69
C THR A 490 18.19 -18.89 -21.51
N ALA A 491 17.72 -17.89 -20.78
CA ALA A 491 16.77 -18.08 -19.68
C ALA A 491 15.40 -18.57 -20.19
N ILE A 492 14.92 -18.02 -21.32
CA ILE A 492 13.69 -18.47 -21.98
C ILE A 492 13.84 -19.94 -22.42
N GLU A 493 14.92 -20.31 -23.10
CA GLU A 493 15.16 -21.70 -23.53
C GLU A 493 15.20 -22.66 -22.33
N LYS A 494 15.89 -22.29 -21.25
CA LYS A 494 15.94 -23.07 -20.01
C LYS A 494 14.58 -23.28 -19.39
N SER A 495 13.69 -22.31 -19.50
CA SER A 495 12.33 -22.37 -18.92
C SER A 495 11.43 -23.42 -19.61
N LYS A 496 11.74 -23.85 -20.84
CA LYS A 496 11.00 -24.92 -21.54
C LYS A 496 10.93 -26.20 -20.69
N ASP A 497 11.95 -26.46 -19.92
CA ASP A 497 12.07 -27.60 -19.02
C ASP A 497 11.54 -27.35 -17.60
N ALA A 498 10.83 -26.27 -17.33
CA ALA A 498 10.37 -25.96 -15.98
C ALA A 498 9.43 -27.02 -15.37
N GLY A 499 8.70 -27.75 -16.19
CA GLY A 499 7.78 -28.82 -15.80
C GLY A 499 6.35 -28.35 -15.59
N MET A 500 5.42 -29.33 -15.52
CA MET A 500 3.97 -29.09 -15.51
C MET A 500 3.51 -28.23 -14.33
N ALA A 501 4.04 -28.40 -13.13
CA ALA A 501 3.60 -27.65 -11.96
C ALA A 501 3.86 -26.12 -12.12
N ARG A 502 5.04 -25.77 -12.62
CA ARG A 502 5.39 -24.37 -12.89
C ARG A 502 4.58 -23.79 -14.05
N LEU A 503 4.35 -24.58 -15.07
CA LEU A 503 3.52 -24.20 -16.22
C LEU A 503 2.06 -23.94 -15.83
N LEU A 504 1.48 -24.80 -14.97
CA LEU A 504 0.13 -24.59 -14.42
C LEU A 504 0.03 -23.28 -13.61
N CYS A 505 1.04 -23.02 -12.78
CA CYS A 505 1.12 -21.74 -12.08
C CYS A 505 1.21 -20.57 -13.09
N ALA A 506 2.03 -20.71 -14.13
CA ALA A 506 2.26 -19.69 -15.16
C ALA A 506 1.01 -19.36 -16.01
N PHE A 507 0.06 -20.27 -16.14
CA PHE A 507 -1.22 -20.00 -16.78
C PHE A 507 -2.09 -18.98 -16.03
N GLY A 508 -1.80 -18.72 -14.74
CA GLY A 508 -2.55 -17.77 -13.94
C GLY A 508 -4.02 -18.17 -13.73
N ILE A 509 -4.31 -19.48 -13.71
CA ILE A 509 -5.66 -19.98 -13.43
C ILE A 509 -6.03 -19.64 -11.99
N ARG A 510 -7.20 -19.05 -11.80
CA ARG A 510 -7.65 -18.65 -10.46
C ARG A 510 -7.67 -19.83 -9.49
N GLN A 511 -7.30 -19.58 -8.24
CA GLN A 511 -7.17 -20.58 -7.18
C GLN A 511 -6.09 -21.66 -7.45
N VAL A 512 -5.34 -21.56 -8.55
CA VAL A 512 -4.25 -22.48 -8.91
C VAL A 512 -2.91 -21.76 -8.74
N GLY A 513 -2.50 -21.57 -7.50
CA GLY A 513 -1.14 -21.11 -7.16
C GLY A 513 -0.15 -22.27 -7.12
N GLN A 514 1.11 -22.01 -6.75
CA GLN A 514 2.21 -23.01 -6.73
C GLN A 514 1.82 -24.33 -6.04
N LYS A 515 1.15 -24.25 -4.86
CA LYS A 515 0.78 -25.44 -4.09
C LYS A 515 -0.23 -26.32 -4.83
N ALA A 516 -1.32 -25.73 -5.33
CA ALA A 516 -2.34 -26.45 -6.07
C ALA A 516 -1.79 -27.00 -7.39
N ALA A 517 -1.00 -26.19 -8.11
CA ALA A 517 -0.34 -26.61 -9.35
C ALA A 517 0.56 -27.84 -9.14
N LYS A 518 1.33 -27.86 -8.03
CA LYS A 518 2.20 -28.99 -7.68
C LYS A 518 1.40 -30.25 -7.38
N VAL A 519 0.34 -30.16 -6.59
CA VAL A 519 -0.52 -31.31 -6.25
C VAL A 519 -1.19 -31.87 -7.50
N LEU A 520 -1.69 -31.00 -8.39
CA LEU A 520 -2.28 -31.39 -9.67
C LEU A 520 -1.25 -32.08 -10.58
N ALA A 521 -0.04 -31.51 -10.68
CA ALA A 521 1.04 -32.09 -11.50
C ALA A 521 1.48 -33.48 -11.00
N MET A 522 1.59 -33.64 -9.68
CA MET A 522 1.92 -34.94 -9.06
C MET A 522 0.85 -36.00 -9.35
N HIS A 523 -0.45 -35.59 -9.27
CA HIS A 523 -1.54 -36.52 -9.45
C HIS A 523 -1.72 -36.98 -10.91
N PHE A 524 -1.73 -36.04 -11.85
CA PHE A 524 -2.03 -36.33 -13.26
C PHE A 524 -0.77 -36.69 -14.08
N GLY A 525 0.39 -36.28 -13.68
CA GLY A 525 1.66 -36.54 -14.36
C GLY A 525 1.84 -35.79 -15.68
N THR A 526 0.78 -35.50 -16.43
CA THR A 526 0.81 -34.76 -17.70
C THR A 526 -0.37 -33.81 -17.79
N LEU A 527 -0.17 -32.68 -18.51
CA LEU A 527 -1.23 -31.70 -18.76
C LEU A 527 -2.43 -32.30 -19.52
N ASP A 528 -2.18 -33.22 -20.45
CA ASP A 528 -3.26 -33.84 -21.24
C ASP A 528 -4.21 -34.64 -20.35
N LYS A 529 -3.70 -35.38 -19.37
CA LYS A 529 -4.52 -36.10 -18.40
C LYS A 529 -5.33 -35.15 -17.53
N LEU A 530 -4.72 -34.04 -17.08
CA LEU A 530 -5.42 -33.00 -16.33
C LEU A 530 -6.55 -32.34 -17.15
N MET A 531 -6.28 -32.04 -18.41
CA MET A 531 -7.30 -31.46 -19.32
C MET A 531 -8.49 -32.40 -19.57
N ALA A 532 -8.26 -33.72 -19.57
CA ALA A 532 -9.27 -34.72 -19.77
C ALA A 532 -10.08 -35.08 -18.49
N ALA A 533 -9.58 -34.66 -17.31
CA ALA A 533 -10.18 -34.98 -16.01
C ALA A 533 -11.58 -34.39 -15.86
N THR A 534 -12.46 -35.16 -15.23
CA THR A 534 -13.82 -34.75 -14.85
C THR A 534 -13.76 -33.84 -13.61
N GLU A 535 -14.85 -33.14 -13.32
CA GLU A 535 -14.95 -32.28 -12.13
C GLU A 535 -14.85 -33.12 -10.84
N ASP A 536 -15.47 -34.31 -10.82
CA ASP A 536 -15.39 -35.21 -9.67
C ASP A 536 -13.97 -35.72 -9.42
N GLU A 537 -13.20 -36.03 -10.46
CA GLU A 537 -11.79 -36.44 -10.36
C GLU A 537 -10.93 -35.28 -9.81
N LEU A 538 -11.20 -34.05 -10.24
CA LEU A 538 -10.51 -32.85 -9.73
C LEU A 538 -10.83 -32.62 -8.25
N MET A 539 -12.11 -32.74 -7.85
CA MET A 539 -12.54 -32.54 -6.46
C MET A 539 -12.06 -33.68 -5.52
N ALA A 540 -11.71 -34.83 -6.04
CA ALA A 540 -11.11 -35.92 -5.24
C ALA A 540 -9.67 -35.62 -4.78
N ILE A 541 -9.02 -34.55 -5.35
CA ILE A 541 -7.64 -34.16 -5.03
C ILE A 541 -7.63 -33.29 -3.77
N PRO A 542 -6.75 -33.58 -2.81
CA PRO A 542 -6.58 -32.71 -1.63
C PRO A 542 -6.32 -31.26 -2.01
N ASP A 543 -6.93 -30.33 -1.29
CA ASP A 543 -6.84 -28.86 -1.50
C ASP A 543 -7.47 -28.36 -2.84
N VAL A 544 -8.18 -29.20 -3.60
CA VAL A 544 -8.96 -28.81 -4.79
C VAL A 544 -10.45 -28.86 -4.47
N GLY A 545 -11.04 -27.68 -4.25
CA GLY A 545 -12.49 -27.55 -4.00
C GLY A 545 -13.31 -27.38 -5.30
N PRO A 546 -14.67 -27.34 -5.19
CA PRO A 546 -15.55 -27.13 -6.34
C PRO A 546 -15.22 -25.89 -7.16
N THR A 547 -14.90 -24.79 -6.49
CA THR A 547 -14.53 -23.52 -7.13
C THR A 547 -13.27 -23.65 -7.98
N THR A 548 -12.23 -24.31 -7.45
CA THR A 548 -10.96 -24.54 -8.18
C THR A 548 -11.17 -25.47 -9.37
N ALA A 549 -11.95 -26.55 -9.20
CA ALA A 549 -12.29 -27.46 -10.27
C ALA A 549 -13.06 -26.77 -11.41
N ALA A 550 -14.03 -25.92 -11.07
CA ALA A 550 -14.78 -25.14 -12.04
C ALA A 550 -13.88 -24.16 -12.82
N TYR A 551 -12.95 -23.47 -12.16
CA TYR A 551 -11.99 -22.59 -12.83
C TYR A 551 -11.05 -23.34 -13.78
N LEU A 552 -10.52 -24.48 -13.37
CA LEU A 552 -9.69 -25.33 -14.23
C LEU A 552 -10.46 -25.75 -15.50
N ARG A 553 -11.68 -26.27 -15.34
CA ARG A 553 -12.53 -26.69 -16.45
C ARG A 553 -12.86 -25.52 -17.40
N ALA A 554 -13.27 -24.39 -16.85
CA ALA A 554 -13.60 -23.20 -17.64
C ALA A 554 -12.37 -22.68 -18.41
N TRP A 555 -11.19 -22.64 -17.76
CA TRP A 555 -9.97 -22.18 -18.39
C TRP A 555 -9.52 -23.10 -19.54
N PHE A 556 -9.54 -24.43 -19.34
CA PHE A 556 -9.18 -25.40 -20.39
C PHE A 556 -10.20 -25.45 -21.52
N ALA A 557 -11.47 -25.16 -21.26
CA ALA A 557 -12.51 -25.09 -22.30
C ALA A 557 -12.42 -23.81 -23.16
N ASN A 558 -11.71 -22.76 -22.68
CA ASN A 558 -11.61 -21.49 -23.38
C ASN A 558 -10.75 -21.61 -24.66
N PRO A 559 -11.25 -21.19 -25.84
CA PRO A 559 -10.50 -21.27 -27.10
C PRO A 559 -9.16 -20.54 -27.09
N GLN A 560 -9.05 -19.40 -26.38
CA GLN A 560 -7.80 -18.65 -26.25
C GLN A 560 -6.77 -19.44 -25.43
N SER A 561 -7.18 -20.08 -24.32
CA SER A 561 -6.32 -20.94 -23.51
C SER A 561 -5.81 -22.14 -24.32
N GLN A 562 -6.68 -22.76 -25.08
CA GLN A 562 -6.29 -23.87 -25.97
C GLN A 562 -5.33 -23.42 -27.09
N HIS A 563 -5.53 -22.22 -27.62
CA HIS A 563 -4.60 -21.63 -28.59
C HIS A 563 -3.21 -21.43 -27.95
N GLN A 564 -3.14 -20.86 -26.78
CA GLN A 564 -1.89 -20.66 -26.02
C GLN A 564 -1.17 -22.01 -25.73
N ILE A 565 -1.91 -23.04 -25.30
CA ILE A 565 -1.37 -24.38 -25.08
C ILE A 565 -0.75 -24.96 -26.35
N ARG A 566 -1.45 -24.84 -27.50
CA ARG A 566 -0.91 -25.32 -28.79
C ARG A 566 0.40 -24.61 -29.17
N LEU A 567 0.48 -23.29 -28.98
CA LEU A 567 1.70 -22.52 -29.26
C LEU A 567 2.87 -22.92 -28.35
N LEU A 568 2.62 -23.08 -27.04
CA LEU A 568 3.64 -23.52 -26.09
C LEU A 568 4.14 -24.94 -26.40
N ARG A 569 3.24 -25.84 -26.81
CA ARG A 569 3.60 -27.20 -27.25
C ARG A 569 4.47 -27.18 -28.50
N ALA A 570 4.10 -26.37 -29.49
CA ALA A 570 4.90 -26.18 -30.71
C ALA A 570 6.28 -25.57 -30.44
N ALA A 571 6.39 -24.74 -29.40
CA ALA A 571 7.65 -24.17 -28.94
C ALA A 571 8.55 -25.16 -28.16
N GLY A 572 8.06 -26.36 -27.85
CA GLY A 572 8.82 -27.41 -27.13
C GLY A 572 8.80 -27.27 -25.62
N VAL A 573 7.84 -26.53 -25.03
CA VAL A 573 7.67 -26.46 -23.58
C VAL A 573 7.21 -27.81 -23.04
N SER A 574 7.80 -28.27 -21.93
CA SER A 574 7.46 -29.53 -21.30
C SER A 574 6.10 -29.45 -20.56
N PHE A 575 5.22 -30.43 -20.87
CA PHE A 575 3.90 -30.57 -20.24
C PHE A 575 3.88 -31.75 -19.25
N GLU A 576 5.04 -32.26 -18.90
CA GLU A 576 5.20 -33.40 -18.00
C GLU A 576 5.54 -32.93 -16.58
N SER A 577 5.05 -33.65 -15.60
CA SER A 577 5.40 -33.39 -14.20
C SER A 577 6.82 -33.84 -13.91
N LYS A 578 7.58 -32.96 -13.26
CA LYS A 578 8.88 -33.28 -12.66
C LYS A 578 8.75 -33.78 -11.21
N GLU A 579 7.57 -33.58 -10.63
CA GLU A 579 7.21 -34.01 -9.30
C GLU A 579 6.84 -35.50 -9.36
N GLN A 580 7.77 -36.36 -8.97
CA GLN A 580 7.49 -37.79 -8.82
C GLN A 580 7.57 -38.17 -7.35
N ILE A 581 6.53 -38.86 -6.86
CA ILE A 581 6.63 -39.56 -5.58
C ILE A 581 7.51 -40.80 -5.83
N VAL A 582 8.71 -40.81 -5.23
CA VAL A 582 9.67 -41.89 -5.39
C VAL A 582 9.20 -43.11 -4.62
N ASP A 583 8.70 -42.90 -3.40
CA ASP A 583 8.01 -43.91 -2.59
C ASP A 583 7.09 -43.22 -1.55
N HIS A 584 6.39 -43.99 -0.73
CA HIS A 584 5.41 -43.50 0.23
C HIS A 584 5.88 -43.58 1.69
N ARG A 585 7.19 -43.63 1.99
CA ARG A 585 7.75 -43.80 3.35
C ARG A 585 7.33 -42.69 4.31
N PHE A 586 7.05 -41.50 3.81
CA PHE A 586 6.53 -40.37 4.59
C PHE A 586 5.04 -40.13 4.42
N ALA A 587 4.32 -41.06 3.81
CA ALA A 587 2.87 -40.92 3.62
C ALA A 587 2.12 -40.70 4.95
N GLY A 588 1.27 -39.67 5.00
CA GLY A 588 0.52 -39.27 6.21
C GLY A 588 1.34 -38.55 7.28
N LYS A 589 2.65 -38.34 7.10
CA LYS A 589 3.51 -37.63 8.04
C LYS A 589 3.62 -36.15 7.66
N THR A 590 3.58 -35.27 8.68
CA THR A 590 3.73 -33.82 8.51
C THR A 590 5.03 -33.37 9.19
N PHE A 591 5.90 -32.71 8.43
CA PHE A 591 7.17 -32.18 8.88
C PHE A 591 7.09 -30.65 9.03
N VAL A 592 7.80 -30.13 10.02
CA VAL A 592 8.06 -28.69 10.17
C VAL A 592 9.57 -28.49 10.19
N LEU A 593 10.08 -27.50 9.47
CA LEU A 593 11.51 -27.21 9.36
C LEU A 593 11.83 -25.94 10.16
N THR A 594 12.96 -25.97 10.89
CA THR A 594 13.46 -24.83 11.67
C THR A 594 15.00 -24.83 11.71
N GLY A 595 15.60 -23.65 11.80
CA GLY A 595 17.06 -23.50 11.77
C GLY A 595 17.65 -23.55 10.37
N ALA A 596 18.97 -23.45 10.26
CA ALA A 596 19.73 -23.62 9.03
C ALA A 596 20.20 -25.09 8.94
N LEU A 597 19.95 -25.73 7.81
CA LEU A 597 20.45 -27.07 7.51
C LEU A 597 21.83 -26.96 6.84
N GLU A 598 22.68 -27.93 7.03
CA GLU A 598 24.08 -27.92 6.52
C GLU A 598 24.14 -28.33 5.05
N HIS A 599 23.36 -29.34 4.65
CA HIS A 599 23.41 -29.96 3.32
C HIS A 599 22.25 -29.54 2.41
N PHE A 600 21.16 -29.00 2.96
CA PHE A 600 19.97 -28.61 2.21
C PHE A 600 19.51 -27.20 2.56
N SER A 601 19.01 -26.48 1.58
CA SER A 601 18.10 -25.37 1.86
C SER A 601 16.75 -25.89 2.40
N ARG A 602 15.96 -25.05 3.07
CA ARG A 602 14.63 -25.45 3.55
C ARG A 602 13.72 -25.92 2.44
N ASP A 603 13.84 -25.31 1.26
CA ASP A 603 13.05 -25.65 0.09
C ASP A 603 13.44 -27.01 -0.50
N GLU A 604 14.73 -27.32 -0.53
CA GLU A 604 15.25 -28.64 -0.97
C GLU A 604 14.84 -29.75 -0.01
N ALA A 605 15.01 -29.56 1.30
CA ALA A 605 14.55 -30.53 2.30
C ALA A 605 13.02 -30.73 2.24
N GLY A 606 12.25 -29.65 2.03
CA GLY A 606 10.83 -29.71 1.81
C GLY A 606 10.44 -30.52 0.58
N ALA A 607 11.11 -30.30 -0.55
CA ALA A 607 10.91 -31.05 -1.79
C ALA A 607 11.23 -32.54 -1.63
N ILE A 608 12.29 -32.89 -0.87
CA ILE A 608 12.62 -34.28 -0.55
C ILE A 608 11.50 -34.95 0.26
N ILE A 609 11.01 -34.31 1.34
CA ILE A 609 9.91 -34.82 2.16
C ILE A 609 8.68 -35.13 1.28
N GLU A 610 8.34 -34.22 0.38
CA GLU A 610 7.19 -34.37 -0.51
C GLU A 610 7.42 -35.48 -1.56
N ARG A 611 8.64 -35.65 -2.08
CA ARG A 611 9.00 -36.76 -2.98
C ARG A 611 8.82 -38.14 -2.34
N PHE A 612 8.90 -38.21 -1.00
CA PHE A 612 8.62 -39.44 -0.24
C PHE A 612 7.20 -39.49 0.34
N GLY A 613 6.27 -38.69 -0.19
CA GLY A 613 4.85 -38.72 0.14
C GLY A 613 4.49 -37.99 1.44
N GLY A 614 5.42 -37.26 2.09
CA GLY A 614 5.18 -36.46 3.27
C GLY A 614 4.57 -35.08 2.97
N LYS A 615 4.25 -34.33 4.02
CA LYS A 615 3.78 -32.94 3.93
C LYS A 615 4.66 -32.01 4.75
N THR A 616 4.86 -30.78 4.26
CA THR A 616 5.52 -29.73 5.02
C THR A 616 4.52 -28.73 5.59
N SER A 617 4.82 -28.13 6.75
CA SER A 617 3.99 -27.10 7.38
C SER A 617 4.85 -25.98 7.93
N SER A 618 4.33 -24.75 7.88
CA SER A 618 5.01 -23.55 8.39
C SER A 618 5.02 -23.45 9.92
N SER A 619 4.14 -24.16 10.63
CA SER A 619 4.01 -24.07 12.09
C SER A 619 3.82 -25.43 12.76
N VAL A 620 4.39 -25.58 13.98
CA VAL A 620 4.21 -26.80 14.78
C VAL A 620 2.82 -26.84 15.40
N SER A 621 2.16 -27.99 15.29
CA SER A 621 0.83 -28.28 15.84
C SER A 621 0.76 -29.73 16.34
N LYS A 622 -0.34 -30.11 17.00
CA LYS A 622 -0.58 -31.51 17.42
C LYS A 622 -0.60 -32.52 16.26
N LYS A 623 -0.73 -32.04 15.00
CA LYS A 623 -0.70 -32.87 13.78
C LYS A 623 0.71 -32.99 13.17
N THR A 624 1.71 -32.31 13.76
CA THR A 624 3.10 -32.39 13.28
C THR A 624 3.73 -33.70 13.70
N SER A 625 4.22 -34.48 12.74
CA SER A 625 4.85 -35.79 12.99
C SER A 625 6.32 -35.64 13.37
N TYR A 626 7.03 -34.71 12.74
CA TYR A 626 8.44 -34.46 13.01
C TYR A 626 8.77 -32.96 12.89
N LEU A 627 9.70 -32.49 13.75
CA LEU A 627 10.38 -31.22 13.55
C LEU A 627 11.80 -31.51 13.06
N LEU A 628 12.12 -31.15 11.83
CA LEU A 628 13.50 -31.17 11.33
C LEU A 628 14.21 -29.90 11.78
N ALA A 629 15.22 -30.07 12.65
CA ALA A 629 15.93 -28.99 13.29
C ALA A 629 17.39 -28.93 12.81
N GLY A 630 17.75 -27.80 12.19
CA GLY A 630 19.14 -27.43 11.89
C GLY A 630 19.75 -26.56 12.98
N GLU A 631 20.81 -25.82 12.66
CA GLU A 631 21.45 -24.86 13.56
C GLU A 631 20.59 -23.61 13.80
N ASN A 632 20.79 -22.93 14.94
CA ASN A 632 20.10 -21.69 15.31
C ASN A 632 18.56 -21.80 15.28
N THR A 633 18.02 -22.79 15.98
CA THR A 633 16.58 -23.04 16.08
C THR A 633 15.86 -21.96 16.90
N GLY A 634 14.71 -21.49 16.40
CA GLY A 634 13.88 -20.44 17.02
C GLY A 634 12.66 -20.99 17.80
N SER A 635 11.60 -20.16 17.88
CA SER A 635 10.35 -20.44 18.64
C SER A 635 9.66 -21.77 18.28
N LYS A 636 9.84 -22.27 17.04
CA LYS A 636 9.27 -23.56 16.60
C LYS A 636 9.84 -24.74 17.38
N TYR A 637 11.12 -24.69 17.74
CA TYR A 637 11.79 -25.73 18.53
C TYR A 637 11.19 -25.83 19.94
N GLN A 638 11.03 -24.71 20.63
CA GLN A 638 10.41 -24.65 21.94
C GLN A 638 8.95 -25.14 21.91
N LYS A 639 8.23 -24.79 20.85
CA LYS A 639 6.85 -25.25 20.66
C LYS A 639 6.76 -26.75 20.41
N ALA A 640 7.72 -27.33 19.70
CA ALA A 640 7.78 -28.78 19.48
C ALA A 640 8.04 -29.53 20.79
N LEU A 641 8.96 -29.05 21.64
CA LEU A 641 9.21 -29.57 22.98
C LEU A 641 7.94 -29.53 23.84
N THR A 642 7.23 -28.40 23.83
CA THR A 642 5.98 -28.23 24.61
C THR A 642 4.87 -29.18 24.16
N LEU A 643 4.80 -29.47 22.86
CA LEU A 643 3.78 -30.36 22.29
C LEU A 643 4.19 -31.84 22.25
N GLY A 644 5.43 -32.17 22.66
CA GLY A 644 5.98 -33.52 22.58
C GLY A 644 6.17 -34.03 21.15
N THR A 645 6.36 -33.12 20.17
CA THR A 645 6.61 -33.46 18.78
C THR A 645 8.03 -34.01 18.64
N PRO A 646 8.24 -35.19 18.01
CA PRO A 646 9.58 -35.72 17.74
C PRO A 646 10.44 -34.71 16.97
N ILE A 647 11.63 -34.45 17.48
CA ILE A 647 12.61 -33.56 16.85
C ILE A 647 13.68 -34.44 16.25
N ILE A 648 13.96 -34.24 14.97
CA ILE A 648 15.01 -34.96 14.21
C ILE A 648 16.07 -33.98 13.74
N THR A 649 17.30 -34.43 13.75
CA THR A 649 18.48 -33.72 13.19
C THR A 649 18.51 -33.91 11.68
N GLU A 650 19.37 -33.12 11.00
CA GLU A 650 19.63 -33.32 9.57
C GLU A 650 20.26 -34.68 9.27
N ALA A 651 21.14 -35.19 10.13
CA ALA A 651 21.73 -36.50 10.00
C ALA A 651 20.68 -37.63 10.07
N GLU A 652 19.76 -37.57 11.04
CA GLU A 652 18.67 -38.52 11.14
C GLU A 652 17.69 -38.42 9.94
N PHE A 653 17.50 -37.22 9.43
CA PHE A 653 16.72 -37.03 8.20
C PHE A 653 17.40 -37.64 6.97
N LEU A 654 18.73 -37.49 6.86
CA LEU A 654 19.54 -38.13 5.80
C LEU A 654 19.41 -39.64 5.87
N ASP A 655 19.49 -40.24 7.05
CA ASP A 655 19.27 -41.68 7.22
C ASP A 655 17.87 -42.12 6.79
N MET A 656 16.85 -41.33 7.14
CA MET A 656 15.45 -41.60 6.75
C MET A 656 15.22 -41.57 5.22
N ILE A 657 16.02 -40.82 4.47
CA ILE A 657 15.88 -40.71 3.01
C ILE A 657 16.81 -41.64 2.24
N GLN A 658 17.84 -42.25 2.86
CA GLN A 658 18.77 -43.21 2.24
C GLN A 658 18.25 -44.65 2.34
N GLU A 659 17.49 -45.02 3.35
CA GLU A 659 16.84 -46.32 3.47
C GLU A 659 15.59 -46.43 2.56
#